data_5997fafeba988448e4dc9db9bd432ad6
#
_entry.id   5997fafeba988448e4dc9db9bd432ad6
#
_cell.length_a   1.000
_cell.length_b   1.000
_cell.length_c   1.000
_cell.angle_alpha   90.00
_cell.angle_beta   90.00
_cell.angle_gamma   90.00
#
_symmetry.space_group_name_H-M   'P 1'
#
loop_
_entity.id
_entity.type
_entity.pdbx_description
1 polymer ?
#
loop_
_entity_poly.entity_id
_entity_poly.type
_entity_poly.pdbx_seq_one_letter_code
_entity_poly.pdbx_strand_id
1 'polypeptide(L)'
;MKPKEKISGKDFVELVFSWTLQDVINQNLLKNKVQEMPKTFPSSFVYLESFVSPLLEETRAELCSNMETISEAPLWNIKKVEEHKDFKPPKNLLYKVVLTQEKDGCPLDQLQYRDLVAITDVKPENIEGINTPSFPYLIAVIISSDEENPGFVTIISSRQIVAGGRSPRKLYAVCLLNINTNLRIWNALHPSKNSMPLVEKVLNEPSIKSQHGEKDEDENNGCPTCSLDASVLSSLLTDIKASKLNSSQEDAIMSCIARSKCNHGLSLKLIWGPPGTGKTKTIAYLLNSLLDQRCRTVTCAPTNKAVIEVATRLRNSVADSSNGRYRMGDIVLFGNEKRMKIDDLQDIFLDHRIKVLQKLLRPTLGWRGTLSSLIHLLENPQECYAMYLANKESLIAVGCKEELDGGRKGKCEKMKSQGSGYVGKAEGSGKNREKEKHKNSLRSPKMDQHKGRVVDPSEGGKQRVIPLTFREFIKQKLKLFGNSLMLYIVQLCTLLPTSALSVEQAKHFMEAREKLKIFLARKNGDAFVAPECGRCSSDAKLLADSKTEVLHCLKQLHLDIKFPRGRPGLQKFYFENACLLFGTASGTDKLRNIKTPIQMLLIDEAGQLKECESTIPLQLPGLRHAVLVGDENQLNAMVSSEVCVLDNFLC
;
A
#
# COMPACT_ATOMS: atom_id res chain seq x y z
N MET A 1 1.59 -46.49 23.09
CA MET A 1 1.41 -45.44 22.06
C MET A 1 1.18 -44.14 22.79
N LYS A 2 2.11 -43.19 22.72
CA LYS A 2 1.89 -41.81 23.20
C LYS A 2 0.81 -41.16 22.30
N PRO A 3 -0.14 -40.43 22.84
CA PRO A 3 -1.13 -39.76 22.01
C PRO A 3 -0.44 -38.83 21.03
N LYS A 4 -0.78 -38.91 19.72
CA LYS A 4 -0.31 -37.99 18.70
C LYS A 4 -0.71 -36.57 19.17
N GLU A 5 0.24 -35.76 19.63
CA GLU A 5 0.00 -34.36 19.94
C GLU A 5 -0.62 -33.72 18.69
N LYS A 6 -1.87 -33.27 18.79
CA LYS A 6 -2.51 -32.50 17.74
C LYS A 6 -1.73 -31.21 17.56
N ILE A 7 -1.11 -31.01 16.40
CA ILE A 7 -0.44 -29.78 15.99
C ILE A 7 -1.47 -28.64 15.86
N SER A 8 -2.70 -29.01 15.53
CA SER A 8 -3.86 -28.11 15.44
C SER A 8 -4.13 -27.42 16.78
N GLY A 9 -3.90 -26.09 16.82
CA GLY A 9 -4.14 -25.22 17.97
C GLY A 9 -2.90 -24.53 18.57
N LYS A 10 -1.68 -24.88 18.14
CA LYS A 10 -0.47 -24.13 18.52
C LYS A 10 -0.25 -22.94 17.56
N ASP A 11 0.28 -21.84 18.08
CA ASP A 11 0.69 -20.70 17.25
C ASP A 11 1.85 -21.11 16.34
N PHE A 12 1.85 -20.68 15.07
CA PHE A 12 2.90 -20.99 14.10
C PHE A 12 4.28 -20.55 14.59
N VAL A 13 4.39 -19.36 15.18
CA VAL A 13 5.65 -18.83 15.70
C VAL A 13 6.13 -19.67 16.89
N GLU A 14 5.23 -20.13 17.77
CA GLU A 14 5.58 -21.01 18.88
C GLU A 14 6.11 -22.36 18.37
N LEU A 15 5.56 -22.90 17.29
CA LEU A 15 6.05 -24.13 16.67
C LEU A 15 7.46 -23.94 16.11
N VAL A 16 7.70 -22.88 15.34
CA VAL A 16 9.04 -22.54 14.81
C VAL A 16 10.03 -22.31 15.95
N PHE A 17 9.63 -21.64 17.03
CA PHE A 17 10.47 -21.41 18.21
C PHE A 17 10.78 -22.70 19.01
N SER A 18 9.97 -23.72 18.87
CA SER A 18 10.22 -25.02 19.52
C SER A 18 11.32 -25.85 18.84
N TRP A 19 11.69 -25.52 17.61
CA TRP A 19 12.74 -26.23 16.89
C TRP A 19 14.13 -25.88 17.45
N THR A 20 14.90 -26.91 17.76
CA THR A 20 16.35 -26.80 18.01
C THR A 20 17.09 -26.66 16.67
N LEU A 21 18.36 -26.25 16.72
CA LEU A 21 19.18 -26.21 15.52
C LEU A 21 19.27 -27.60 14.84
N GLN A 22 19.32 -28.65 15.63
CA GLN A 22 19.33 -30.03 15.12
C GLN A 22 18.01 -30.41 14.44
N ASP A 23 16.87 -29.91 14.94
CA ASP A 23 15.57 -30.11 14.29
C ASP A 23 15.50 -29.40 12.93
N VAL A 24 16.06 -28.20 12.83
CA VAL A 24 16.10 -27.44 11.55
C VAL A 24 16.97 -28.19 10.50
N ILE A 25 18.12 -28.72 10.91
CA ILE A 25 19.04 -29.43 10.00
C ILE A 25 18.51 -30.82 9.64
N ASN A 26 17.68 -31.41 10.48
CA ASN A 26 17.16 -32.76 10.27
C ASN A 26 16.15 -32.84 9.14
N GLN A 27 16.56 -33.25 7.95
CA GLN A 27 15.70 -33.42 6.77
C GLN A 27 14.57 -34.45 6.97
N ASN A 28 14.67 -35.32 7.96
CA ASN A 28 13.67 -36.35 8.24
C ASN A 28 12.67 -35.96 9.35
N LEU A 29 12.78 -34.75 9.94
CA LEU A 29 11.98 -34.34 11.09
C LEU A 29 10.47 -34.48 10.84
N LEU A 30 10.01 -34.06 9.68
CA LEU A 30 8.60 -34.06 9.31
C LEU A 30 8.26 -35.06 8.18
N LYS A 31 9.23 -35.78 7.62
CA LYS A 31 9.06 -36.71 6.50
C LYS A 31 7.91 -37.70 6.71
N ASN A 32 7.80 -38.29 7.91
CA ASN A 32 6.74 -39.24 8.22
C ASN A 32 5.38 -38.59 8.51
N LYS A 33 5.31 -37.27 8.59
CA LYS A 33 4.08 -36.51 8.81
C LYS A 33 3.51 -35.92 7.53
N VAL A 34 4.37 -35.74 6.54
CA VAL A 34 3.98 -35.36 5.18
C VAL A 34 3.47 -36.64 4.52
N GLN A 35 2.26 -36.61 3.98
CA GLN A 35 1.57 -37.74 3.34
C GLN A 35 1.21 -37.34 1.92
N GLU A 36 1.26 -38.28 0.99
CA GLU A 36 0.82 -38.03 -0.40
C GLU A 36 -0.57 -37.41 -0.44
N MET A 37 -0.73 -36.37 -1.25
CA MET A 37 -2.01 -35.68 -1.41
C MET A 37 -3.04 -36.61 -2.06
N PRO A 38 -4.20 -36.85 -1.41
CA PRO A 38 -5.23 -37.63 -2.03
C PRO A 38 -5.86 -36.85 -3.20
N LYS A 39 -6.31 -37.58 -4.24
CA LYS A 39 -7.00 -36.98 -5.39
C LYS A 39 -8.34 -36.35 -5.03
N THR A 40 -8.96 -36.74 -3.90
CA THR A 40 -10.24 -36.25 -3.43
C THR A 40 -10.22 -36.12 -1.91
N PHE A 41 -10.99 -35.19 -1.37
CA PHE A 41 -11.09 -34.93 0.06
C PHE A 41 -12.54 -35.04 0.54
N PRO A 42 -12.79 -35.64 1.72
CA PRO A 42 -14.13 -35.79 2.24
C PRO A 42 -14.74 -34.48 2.78
N SER A 43 -13.93 -33.45 3.02
CA SER A 43 -14.39 -32.15 3.49
C SER A 43 -13.32 -31.07 3.29
N SER A 44 -13.74 -29.80 3.28
CA SER A 44 -12.83 -28.64 3.27
C SER A 44 -11.88 -28.62 4.48
N PHE A 45 -12.31 -29.13 5.63
CA PHE A 45 -11.45 -29.24 6.81
C PHE A 45 -10.27 -30.20 6.56
N VAL A 46 -10.54 -31.42 6.05
CA VAL A 46 -9.49 -32.40 5.74
C VAL A 46 -8.56 -31.88 4.65
N TYR A 47 -9.10 -31.18 3.66
CA TYR A 47 -8.33 -30.50 2.63
C TYR A 47 -7.35 -29.47 3.22
N LEU A 48 -7.83 -28.57 4.10
CA LEU A 48 -6.96 -27.59 4.75
C LEU A 48 -5.91 -28.24 5.67
N GLU A 49 -6.30 -29.28 6.44
CA GLU A 49 -5.39 -29.96 7.37
C GLU A 49 -4.26 -30.68 6.63
N SER A 50 -4.47 -31.14 5.39
CA SER A 50 -3.46 -31.83 4.59
C SER A 50 -2.23 -30.96 4.29
N PHE A 51 -2.38 -29.63 4.24
CA PHE A 51 -1.27 -28.70 3.99
C PHE A 51 -0.48 -28.30 5.24
N VAL A 52 -0.92 -28.65 6.44
CA VAL A 52 -0.29 -28.21 7.70
C VAL A 52 1.13 -28.76 7.84
N SER A 53 1.32 -30.06 7.65
CA SER A 53 2.64 -30.70 7.73
C SER A 53 3.57 -30.29 6.56
N PRO A 54 3.10 -30.24 5.30
CA PRO A 54 3.88 -29.69 4.18
C PRO A 54 4.34 -28.25 4.39
N LEU A 55 3.49 -27.36 4.92
CA LEU A 55 3.86 -25.99 5.21
C LEU A 55 4.97 -25.86 6.26
N LEU A 56 4.91 -26.69 7.31
CA LEU A 56 5.96 -26.73 8.33
C LEU A 56 7.27 -27.27 7.77
N GLU A 57 7.21 -28.32 6.94
CA GLU A 57 8.41 -28.88 6.30
C GLU A 57 9.05 -27.89 5.32
N GLU A 58 8.23 -27.21 4.50
CA GLU A 58 8.72 -26.14 3.61
C GLU A 58 9.39 -25.02 4.40
N THR A 59 8.78 -24.59 5.51
CA THR A 59 9.38 -23.56 6.39
C THR A 59 10.70 -24.02 6.99
N ARG A 60 10.79 -25.30 7.41
CA ARG A 60 12.03 -25.89 7.93
C ARG A 60 13.12 -25.93 6.85
N ALA A 61 12.76 -26.37 5.65
CA ALA A 61 13.70 -26.45 4.52
C ALA A 61 14.22 -25.07 4.09
N GLU A 62 13.33 -24.08 3.95
CA GLU A 62 13.74 -22.69 3.68
C GLU A 62 14.68 -22.14 4.76
N LEU A 63 14.37 -22.43 6.04
CA LEU A 63 15.20 -21.99 7.16
C LEU A 63 16.57 -22.67 7.15
N CYS A 64 16.64 -23.98 6.88
CA CYS A 64 17.88 -24.72 6.73
C CYS A 64 18.74 -24.17 5.60
N SER A 65 18.17 -23.99 4.41
CA SER A 65 18.87 -23.46 3.24
C SER A 65 19.47 -22.07 3.49
N ASN A 66 18.70 -21.17 4.14
CA ASN A 66 19.20 -19.84 4.50
C ASN A 66 20.28 -19.87 5.60
N MET A 67 20.27 -20.88 6.47
CA MET A 67 21.34 -21.08 7.45
C MET A 67 22.63 -21.62 6.81
N GLU A 68 22.55 -22.40 5.74
CA GLU A 68 23.72 -22.86 4.98
C GLU A 68 24.48 -21.70 4.33
N THR A 69 23.78 -20.65 3.94
CA THR A 69 24.35 -19.43 3.34
C THR A 69 24.40 -18.25 4.32
N ILE A 70 24.49 -18.52 5.62
CA ILE A 70 24.37 -17.51 6.68
C ILE A 70 25.45 -16.43 6.63
N SER A 71 26.63 -16.71 6.10
CA SER A 71 27.71 -15.73 5.92
C SER A 71 27.33 -14.58 5.00
N GLU A 72 26.39 -14.79 4.08
CA GLU A 72 25.87 -13.80 3.13
C GLU A 72 24.59 -13.11 3.65
N ALA A 73 24.03 -13.60 4.74
CA ALA A 73 22.76 -13.10 5.28
C ALA A 73 22.88 -11.66 5.82
N PRO A 74 21.83 -10.82 5.66
CA PRO A 74 21.79 -9.49 6.25
C PRO A 74 22.03 -9.55 7.77
N LEU A 75 22.96 -8.70 8.25
CA LEU A 75 23.43 -8.70 9.64
C LEU A 75 23.45 -7.28 10.19
N TRP A 76 23.00 -7.12 11.44
CA TRP A 76 23.01 -5.87 12.17
C TRP A 76 23.59 -6.04 13.58
N ASN A 77 24.29 -5.03 14.07
CA ASN A 77 24.75 -5.00 15.46
C ASN A 77 23.59 -4.66 16.39
N ILE A 78 23.48 -5.38 17.51
CA ILE A 78 22.56 -5.04 18.58
C ILE A 78 23.27 -4.10 19.56
N LYS A 79 22.85 -2.82 19.57
CA LYS A 79 23.39 -1.81 20.48
C LYS A 79 22.77 -1.87 21.87
N LYS A 80 21.49 -2.21 21.95
CA LYS A 80 20.72 -2.22 23.20
C LYS A 80 19.59 -3.22 23.12
N VAL A 81 19.36 -3.92 24.24
CA VAL A 81 18.20 -4.81 24.44
C VAL A 81 17.52 -4.39 25.74
N GLU A 82 16.23 -4.15 25.72
CA GLU A 82 15.39 -3.81 26.87
C GLU A 82 14.14 -4.66 26.87
N GLU A 83 13.71 -5.13 28.03
CA GLU A 83 12.42 -5.77 28.19
C GLU A 83 11.29 -4.79 27.86
N HIS A 84 10.31 -5.24 27.08
CA HIS A 84 9.15 -4.41 26.81
C HIS A 84 8.24 -4.37 28.06
N LYS A 85 7.48 -3.28 28.24
CA LYS A 85 6.51 -3.14 29.36
C LYS A 85 5.51 -4.31 29.46
N ASP A 86 5.23 -4.97 28.35
CA ASP A 86 4.31 -6.12 28.25
C ASP A 86 5.06 -7.47 28.30
N PHE A 87 6.33 -7.47 28.70
CA PHE A 87 7.13 -8.68 28.90
C PHE A 87 6.48 -9.59 29.96
N LYS A 88 6.20 -10.84 29.60
CA LYS A 88 5.55 -11.83 30.46
C LYS A 88 6.26 -13.19 30.33
N PRO A 89 7.32 -13.44 31.10
CA PRO A 89 7.96 -14.74 31.07
C PRO A 89 7.03 -15.83 31.65
N PRO A 90 7.15 -17.11 31.17
CA PRO A 90 8.08 -17.58 30.15
C PRO A 90 7.53 -17.52 28.71
N LYS A 91 6.23 -17.14 28.51
CA LYS A 91 5.56 -17.33 27.22
C LYS A 91 5.75 -16.19 26.21
N ASN A 92 5.90 -14.94 26.65
CA ASN A 92 6.02 -13.80 25.73
C ASN A 92 7.30 -13.02 26.04
N LEU A 93 8.42 -13.48 25.50
CA LEU A 93 9.72 -12.83 25.62
C LEU A 93 9.82 -11.64 24.68
N LEU A 94 9.21 -10.53 25.07
CA LEU A 94 9.05 -9.32 24.26
C LEU A 94 10.13 -8.29 24.63
N TYR A 95 10.93 -7.90 23.64
CA TYR A 95 12.04 -6.97 23.82
C TYR A 95 11.97 -5.78 22.86
N LYS A 96 12.43 -4.63 23.34
CA LYS A 96 12.81 -3.49 22.50
C LYS A 96 14.31 -3.57 22.23
N VAL A 97 14.66 -3.56 20.95
CA VAL A 97 16.04 -3.71 20.50
C VAL A 97 16.42 -2.51 19.65
N VAL A 98 17.62 -2.00 19.86
CA VAL A 98 18.22 -0.97 19.00
C VAL A 98 19.28 -1.63 18.14
N LEU A 99 19.02 -1.67 16.86
CA LEU A 99 19.92 -2.19 15.83
C LEU A 99 20.74 -1.05 15.21
N THR A 100 21.97 -1.36 14.81
CA THR A 100 22.85 -0.42 14.11
C THR A 100 23.51 -1.13 12.94
N GLN A 101 23.70 -0.37 11.84
CA GLN A 101 24.42 -0.85 10.68
C GLN A 101 25.93 -0.91 10.96
N GLU A 102 26.63 -1.93 10.46
CA GLU A 102 28.09 -1.92 10.34
C GLU A 102 28.54 -0.99 9.20
N LYS A 103 29.83 -0.58 9.19
CA LYS A 103 30.35 0.39 8.22
C LYS A 103 30.08 0.01 6.75
N ASP A 104 30.18 -1.28 6.43
CA ASP A 104 29.92 -1.85 5.10
C ASP A 104 28.76 -2.87 5.14
N GLY A 105 27.92 -2.81 6.19
CA GLY A 105 26.86 -3.78 6.43
C GLY A 105 25.51 -3.39 5.80
N CYS A 106 24.57 -4.31 5.93
CA CYS A 106 23.24 -4.19 5.36
C CYS A 106 22.47 -2.97 5.91
N PRO A 107 21.82 -2.15 5.07
CA PRO A 107 21.02 -1.02 5.50
C PRO A 107 19.87 -1.43 6.43
N LEU A 108 19.57 -0.59 7.43
CA LEU A 108 18.48 -0.84 8.39
C LEU A 108 17.08 -0.82 7.75
N ASP A 109 16.95 -0.23 6.59
CA ASP A 109 15.70 -0.17 5.85
C ASP A 109 15.32 -1.49 5.15
N GLN A 110 16.22 -2.47 5.14
CA GLN A 110 15.95 -3.85 4.70
C GLN A 110 15.22 -4.69 5.74
N LEU A 111 15.27 -4.29 7.03
CA LEU A 111 14.49 -4.94 8.08
C LEU A 111 12.99 -4.88 7.80
N GLN A 112 12.31 -6.01 7.95
CA GLN A 112 10.89 -6.10 7.67
C GLN A 112 10.10 -6.71 8.84
N TYR A 113 8.84 -6.36 8.86
CA TYR A 113 7.88 -7.01 9.73
C TYR A 113 7.83 -8.52 9.46
N ARG A 114 7.90 -9.33 10.52
CA ARG A 114 7.95 -10.81 10.49
C ARG A 114 9.26 -11.41 9.95
N ASP A 115 10.35 -10.64 9.90
CA ASP A 115 11.65 -11.26 9.75
C ASP A 115 11.97 -12.12 10.98
N LEU A 116 12.34 -13.37 10.71
CA LEU A 116 12.93 -14.28 11.69
C LEU A 116 14.43 -14.04 11.68
N VAL A 117 14.99 -13.71 12.83
CA VAL A 117 16.41 -13.41 13.00
C VAL A 117 17.04 -14.35 14.01
N ALA A 118 18.27 -14.79 13.76
CA ALA A 118 19.10 -15.39 14.81
C ALA A 118 19.77 -14.27 15.61
N ILE A 119 19.83 -14.43 16.94
CA ILE A 119 20.63 -13.57 17.81
C ILE A 119 21.86 -14.33 18.22
N THR A 120 23.06 -13.75 18.04
CA THR A 120 24.35 -14.41 18.25
C THR A 120 25.33 -13.48 18.96
N ASP A 121 26.32 -14.02 19.64
CA ASP A 121 27.42 -13.26 20.25
C ASP A 121 28.68 -13.17 19.34
N VAL A 122 28.67 -13.89 18.24
CA VAL A 122 29.71 -13.83 17.20
C VAL A 122 29.09 -13.54 15.84
N LYS A 123 29.86 -13.00 14.91
CA LYS A 123 29.45 -12.89 13.50
C LYS A 123 29.53 -14.29 12.88
N PRO A 124 28.40 -14.90 12.48
CA PRO A 124 28.42 -16.28 12.00
C PRO A 124 29.00 -16.36 10.58
N GLU A 125 29.98 -17.26 10.41
CA GLU A 125 30.54 -17.64 9.11
C GLU A 125 29.90 -18.93 8.57
N ASN A 126 29.30 -19.71 9.47
CA ASN A 126 28.63 -20.98 9.18
C ASN A 126 27.51 -21.24 10.20
N ILE A 127 26.78 -22.34 10.04
CA ILE A 127 25.67 -22.72 10.93
C ILE A 127 26.12 -22.88 12.39
N GLU A 128 27.34 -23.31 12.67
CA GLU A 128 27.83 -23.48 14.04
C GLU A 128 27.94 -22.15 14.78
N GLY A 129 28.20 -21.07 14.05
CA GLY A 129 28.30 -19.70 14.59
C GLY A 129 27.01 -19.17 15.23
N ILE A 130 25.85 -19.77 14.95
CA ILE A 130 24.58 -19.41 15.59
C ILE A 130 24.23 -20.22 16.84
N ASN A 131 25.10 -21.17 17.22
CA ASN A 131 24.93 -22.02 18.40
C ASN A 131 26.27 -22.24 19.08
N THR A 132 26.82 -21.21 19.70
CA THR A 132 28.11 -21.31 20.41
C THR A 132 27.92 -21.83 21.83
N PRO A 133 28.94 -22.40 22.46
CA PRO A 133 28.87 -22.82 23.88
C PRO A 133 28.55 -21.64 24.83
N SER A 134 28.96 -20.43 24.47
CA SER A 134 28.71 -19.20 25.24
C SER A 134 27.33 -18.59 24.99
N PHE A 135 26.73 -18.89 23.83
CA PHE A 135 25.45 -18.33 23.40
C PHE A 135 24.66 -19.37 22.58
N PRO A 136 23.79 -20.18 23.22
CA PRO A 136 23.02 -21.21 22.56
C PRO A 136 22.05 -20.64 21.51
N TYR A 137 21.75 -21.45 20.49
CA TYR A 137 20.80 -21.13 19.42
C TYR A 137 19.56 -20.39 19.93
N LEU A 138 19.36 -19.17 19.44
CA LEU A 138 18.28 -18.28 19.81
C LEU A 138 17.76 -17.56 18.58
N ILE A 139 16.46 -17.69 18.34
CA ILE A 139 15.78 -17.00 17.26
C ILE A 139 14.73 -16.03 17.80
N ALA A 140 14.45 -15.00 17.02
CA ALA A 140 13.44 -13.98 17.36
C ALA A 140 12.71 -13.51 16.10
N VAL A 141 11.48 -13.04 16.27
CA VAL A 141 10.65 -12.48 15.18
C VAL A 141 10.45 -10.99 15.39
N ILE A 142 10.68 -10.20 14.35
CA ILE A 142 10.43 -8.76 14.35
C ILE A 142 8.93 -8.52 14.24
N ILE A 143 8.33 -7.85 15.24
CA ILE A 143 6.89 -7.56 15.28
C ILE A 143 6.54 -6.10 15.04
N SER A 144 7.50 -5.19 15.17
CA SER A 144 7.36 -3.79 14.75
C SER A 144 8.72 -3.15 14.54
N SER A 145 8.78 -2.15 13.67
CA SER A 145 9.89 -1.20 13.52
C SER A 145 9.33 0.22 13.54
N ASP A 146 10.15 1.16 13.99
CA ASP A 146 9.80 2.58 13.96
C ASP A 146 9.96 3.12 12.53
N GLU A 147 8.96 3.86 12.01
CA GLU A 147 9.00 4.39 10.63
C GLU A 147 10.05 5.51 10.47
N GLU A 148 10.29 6.30 11.54
CA GLU A 148 11.27 7.40 11.51
C GLU A 148 12.68 6.91 11.83
N ASN A 149 12.80 5.85 12.67
CA ASN A 149 14.07 5.26 13.09
C ASN A 149 14.05 3.72 12.90
N PRO A 150 14.29 3.20 11.71
CA PRO A 150 14.16 1.77 11.39
C PRO A 150 14.95 0.81 12.27
N GLY A 151 16.01 1.29 12.93
CA GLY A 151 16.80 0.52 13.87
C GLY A 151 16.13 0.26 15.23
N PHE A 152 15.04 0.96 15.57
CA PHE A 152 14.26 0.70 16.78
C PHE A 152 13.18 -0.35 16.47
N VAL A 153 13.43 -1.58 16.90
CA VAL A 153 12.54 -2.71 16.63
C VAL A 153 12.01 -3.31 17.92
N THR A 154 10.81 -3.88 17.83
CA THR A 154 10.27 -4.76 18.89
C THR A 154 10.31 -6.19 18.36
N ILE A 155 10.84 -7.10 19.17
CA ILE A 155 10.98 -8.52 18.83
C ILE A 155 10.30 -9.40 19.86
N ILE A 156 9.83 -10.58 19.43
CA ILE A 156 9.50 -11.71 20.31
C ILE A 156 10.65 -12.71 20.16
N SER A 157 11.23 -13.16 21.27
CA SER A 157 12.34 -14.09 21.30
C SER A 157 11.88 -15.50 21.70
N SER A 158 12.53 -16.54 21.17
CA SER A 158 12.28 -17.94 21.54
C SER A 158 12.75 -18.28 22.96
N ARG A 159 13.71 -17.51 23.50
CA ARG A 159 14.28 -17.68 24.84
C ARG A 159 14.63 -16.31 25.42
N GLN A 160 14.95 -16.29 26.72
CA GLN A 160 15.41 -15.08 27.38
C GLN A 160 16.77 -14.63 26.80
N ILE A 161 16.85 -13.35 26.44
CA ILE A 161 18.09 -12.74 25.97
C ILE A 161 18.90 -12.29 27.17
N VAL A 162 19.97 -13.03 27.50
CA VAL A 162 20.88 -12.65 28.56
C VAL A 162 21.93 -11.68 27.99
N ALA A 163 21.69 -10.40 28.15
CA ALA A 163 22.57 -9.33 27.66
C ALA A 163 23.84 -9.13 28.51
N GLY A 164 24.35 -10.18 29.13
CA GLY A 164 25.64 -10.20 29.80
C GLY A 164 25.69 -9.55 31.18
N GLY A 165 26.59 -10.10 32.04
CA GLY A 165 26.92 -9.57 33.35
C GLY A 165 27.77 -8.29 33.26
N ARG A 166 28.83 -8.18 34.09
CA ARG A 166 29.68 -6.97 34.28
C ARG A 166 30.38 -6.43 33.00
N SER A 167 30.37 -7.16 31.85
CA SER A 167 30.86 -6.69 30.54
C SER A 167 29.74 -6.81 29.51
N PRO A 168 29.40 -5.75 28.74
CA PRO A 168 28.42 -5.81 27.69
C PRO A 168 28.92 -6.73 26.56
N ARG A 169 28.20 -7.84 26.30
CA ARG A 169 28.49 -8.71 25.16
C ARG A 169 28.09 -8.00 23.87
N LYS A 170 28.92 -8.10 22.84
CA LYS A 170 28.54 -7.65 21.51
C LYS A 170 27.57 -8.69 20.95
N LEU A 171 26.38 -8.27 20.58
CA LEU A 171 25.36 -9.15 20.01
C LEU A 171 25.04 -8.70 18.57
N TYR A 172 24.64 -9.67 17.77
CA TYR A 172 24.27 -9.51 16.38
C TYR A 172 22.86 -10.07 16.13
N ALA A 173 22.13 -9.46 15.21
CA ALA A 173 20.90 -9.99 14.63
C ALA A 173 21.16 -10.35 13.17
N VAL A 174 20.97 -11.60 12.81
CA VAL A 174 21.17 -12.14 11.45
C VAL A 174 19.83 -12.53 10.88
N CYS A 175 19.47 -12.01 9.72
CA CYS A 175 18.21 -12.32 9.06
C CYS A 175 18.24 -13.74 8.50
N LEU A 176 17.31 -14.58 8.90
CA LEU A 176 17.21 -15.95 8.41
C LEU A 176 16.11 -16.09 7.35
N LEU A 177 14.91 -15.60 7.62
CA LEU A 177 13.75 -15.83 6.77
C LEU A 177 12.64 -14.82 7.08
N ASN A 178 11.88 -14.38 6.10
CA ASN A 178 10.64 -13.64 6.35
C ASN A 178 9.44 -14.59 6.38
N ILE A 179 8.94 -14.89 7.56
CA ILE A 179 7.86 -15.87 7.79
C ILE A 179 6.44 -15.31 7.56
N ASN A 180 6.29 -14.12 6.98
CA ASN A 180 4.99 -13.46 6.88
C ASN A 180 4.02 -14.20 5.94
N THR A 181 4.51 -14.78 4.84
CA THR A 181 3.70 -15.59 3.92
C THR A 181 3.28 -16.89 4.60
N ASN A 182 4.23 -17.61 5.21
CA ASN A 182 3.97 -18.88 5.90
C ASN A 182 2.97 -18.71 7.04
N LEU A 183 3.08 -17.62 7.82
CA LEU A 183 2.12 -17.26 8.86
C LEU A 183 0.71 -16.99 8.33
N ARG A 184 0.59 -16.33 7.17
CA ARG A 184 -0.71 -16.08 6.53
C ARG A 184 -1.34 -17.35 6.01
N ILE A 185 -0.55 -18.25 5.39
CA ILE A 185 -1.01 -19.57 4.99
C ILE A 185 -1.46 -20.35 6.22
N TRP A 186 -0.65 -20.39 7.29
CA TRP A 186 -1.02 -21.02 8.55
C TRP A 186 -2.37 -20.56 9.08
N ASN A 187 -2.59 -19.25 9.11
CA ASN A 187 -3.86 -18.67 9.53
C ASN A 187 -5.04 -19.02 8.60
N ALA A 188 -4.77 -19.21 7.31
CA ALA A 188 -5.79 -19.65 6.35
C ALA A 188 -6.11 -21.13 6.50
N LEU A 189 -5.13 -21.97 6.85
CA LEU A 189 -5.33 -23.39 7.15
C LEU A 189 -6.08 -23.63 8.46
N HIS A 190 -6.13 -22.63 9.37
CA HIS A 190 -6.84 -22.71 10.66
C HIS A 190 -7.93 -21.64 10.77
N PRO A 191 -8.95 -21.64 9.90
CA PRO A 191 -9.99 -20.62 9.91
C PRO A 191 -10.84 -20.71 11.17
N SER A 192 -11.21 -19.56 11.75
CA SER A 192 -12.13 -19.50 12.90
C SER A 192 -13.57 -19.87 12.53
N LYS A 193 -13.92 -19.79 11.26
CA LYS A 193 -15.21 -20.20 10.68
C LYS A 193 -14.92 -21.05 9.45
N ASN A 194 -15.31 -22.31 9.48
CA ASN A 194 -15.16 -23.23 8.36
C ASN A 194 -16.20 -22.90 7.29
N SER A 195 -15.91 -21.94 6.42
CA SER A 195 -16.75 -21.66 5.26
C SER A 195 -15.86 -21.33 4.08
N MET A 196 -15.66 -22.31 3.22
CA MET A 196 -15.01 -22.19 1.91
C MET A 196 -15.99 -22.72 0.83
N PRO A 197 -17.08 -22.00 0.57
CA PRO A 197 -18.18 -22.53 -0.25
C PRO A 197 -17.73 -22.90 -1.68
N LEU A 198 -16.73 -22.20 -2.25
CA LEU A 198 -16.17 -22.56 -3.56
C LEU A 198 -15.38 -23.86 -3.51
N VAL A 199 -14.54 -24.05 -2.49
CA VAL A 199 -13.78 -25.31 -2.31
C VAL A 199 -14.73 -26.46 -2.02
N GLU A 200 -15.72 -26.26 -1.14
CA GLU A 200 -16.75 -27.27 -0.84
C GLU A 200 -17.53 -27.68 -2.09
N LYS A 201 -17.84 -26.72 -2.98
CA LYS A 201 -18.48 -27.03 -4.26
C LYS A 201 -17.60 -27.94 -5.10
N VAL A 202 -16.33 -27.61 -5.27
CA VAL A 202 -15.38 -28.41 -6.07
C VAL A 202 -15.21 -29.81 -5.50
N LEU A 203 -15.10 -29.93 -4.16
CA LEU A 203 -14.91 -31.23 -3.51
C LEU A 203 -16.17 -32.10 -3.56
N ASN A 204 -17.36 -31.53 -3.63
CA ASN A 204 -18.65 -32.24 -3.66
C ASN A 204 -19.17 -32.50 -5.09
N GLU A 205 -18.57 -31.91 -6.11
CA GLU A 205 -18.93 -32.24 -7.48
C GLU A 205 -18.54 -33.69 -7.80
N PRO A 206 -19.47 -34.54 -8.25
CA PRO A 206 -19.15 -35.91 -8.61
C PRO A 206 -18.09 -35.88 -9.72
N SER A 207 -17.02 -36.66 -9.53
CA SER A 207 -15.96 -36.81 -10.53
C SER A 207 -16.63 -37.11 -11.87
N ILE A 208 -16.55 -36.18 -12.82
CA ILE A 208 -17.08 -36.35 -14.16
C ILE A 208 -16.35 -37.56 -14.74
N LYS A 209 -17.05 -38.70 -14.76
CA LYS A 209 -16.58 -39.86 -15.51
C LYS A 209 -16.42 -39.39 -16.91
N SER A 210 -15.21 -39.45 -17.46
CA SER A 210 -14.88 -39.24 -18.86
C SER A 210 -15.65 -40.26 -19.69
N GLN A 211 -16.91 -39.97 -20.00
CA GLN A 211 -17.65 -40.60 -21.06
C GLN A 211 -17.67 -39.63 -22.22
N HIS A 212 -17.04 -40.08 -23.30
CA HIS A 212 -17.08 -39.45 -24.60
C HIS A 212 -18.53 -39.12 -25.02
N GLY A 213 -18.78 -37.85 -25.31
CA GLY A 213 -19.76 -37.49 -26.34
C GLY A 213 -21.16 -37.12 -25.87
N GLU A 214 -21.35 -36.34 -24.85
CA GLU A 214 -22.54 -35.50 -24.75
C GLU A 214 -22.10 -34.08 -24.42
N LYS A 215 -22.41 -33.15 -25.32
CA LYS A 215 -22.21 -31.72 -25.08
C LYS A 215 -23.16 -31.33 -23.98
N ASP A 216 -22.62 -31.06 -22.81
CA ASP A 216 -23.37 -30.40 -21.74
C ASP A 216 -23.77 -29.00 -22.20
N GLU A 217 -24.96 -28.89 -22.80
CA GLU A 217 -25.60 -27.62 -23.17
C GLU A 217 -25.91 -26.73 -21.97
N ASP A 218 -25.81 -27.25 -20.75
CA ASP A 218 -26.14 -26.53 -19.52
C ASP A 218 -25.00 -25.66 -18.95
N GLU A 219 -23.74 -25.83 -19.33
CA GLU A 219 -22.64 -24.98 -18.84
C GLU A 219 -22.61 -23.59 -19.47
N ASN A 220 -23.18 -23.39 -20.65
CA ASN A 220 -23.21 -22.08 -21.32
C ASN A 220 -24.45 -21.24 -21.05
N ASN A 221 -25.50 -21.81 -20.46
CA ASN A 221 -26.68 -21.05 -20.11
C ASN A 221 -26.47 -20.39 -18.74
N GLY A 222 -26.25 -19.07 -18.75
CA GLY A 222 -26.29 -18.24 -17.56
C GLY A 222 -27.56 -18.51 -16.78
N CYS A 223 -27.51 -18.33 -15.45
CA CYS A 223 -28.68 -18.44 -14.60
C CYS A 223 -29.88 -17.73 -15.26
N PRO A 224 -31.00 -18.41 -15.52
CA PRO A 224 -32.16 -17.82 -16.22
C PRO A 224 -32.71 -16.57 -15.52
N THR A 225 -32.45 -16.47 -14.20
CA THR A 225 -32.90 -15.38 -13.32
C THR A 225 -31.93 -14.18 -13.31
N CYS A 226 -30.70 -14.35 -13.80
CA CYS A 226 -29.61 -13.35 -13.72
C CYS A 226 -29.11 -12.95 -15.12
N SER A 227 -29.96 -13.00 -16.13
CA SER A 227 -29.61 -12.56 -17.49
C SER A 227 -29.17 -11.09 -17.50
N LEU A 228 -28.09 -10.77 -18.23
CA LEU A 228 -27.68 -9.40 -18.48
C LEU A 228 -28.76 -8.67 -19.27
N ASP A 229 -29.04 -7.41 -18.90
CA ASP A 229 -29.91 -6.55 -19.70
C ASP A 229 -29.38 -6.46 -21.15
N ALA A 230 -30.26 -6.59 -22.13
CA ALA A 230 -29.89 -6.61 -23.55
C ALA A 230 -29.10 -5.37 -23.98
N SER A 231 -29.35 -4.22 -23.37
CA SER A 231 -28.63 -2.97 -23.59
C SER A 231 -27.19 -3.02 -23.10
N VAL A 232 -26.97 -3.60 -21.90
CA VAL A 232 -25.63 -3.79 -21.30
C VAL A 232 -24.85 -4.82 -22.13
N LEU A 233 -25.51 -5.90 -22.55
CA LEU A 233 -24.90 -6.92 -23.38
C LEU A 233 -24.47 -6.37 -24.73
N SER A 234 -25.29 -5.55 -25.40
CA SER A 234 -24.97 -4.94 -26.70
C SER A 234 -23.80 -3.96 -26.61
N SER A 235 -23.73 -3.14 -25.56
CA SER A 235 -22.61 -2.23 -25.31
C SER A 235 -21.31 -3.00 -25.08
N LEU A 236 -21.33 -4.01 -24.20
CA LEU A 236 -20.17 -4.87 -23.92
C LEU A 236 -19.66 -5.58 -25.18
N LEU A 237 -20.56 -6.14 -25.99
CA LEU A 237 -20.19 -6.80 -27.24
C LEU A 237 -19.52 -5.82 -28.22
N THR A 238 -19.98 -4.57 -28.26
CA THR A 238 -19.37 -3.53 -29.11
C THR A 238 -17.95 -3.21 -28.64
N ASP A 239 -17.75 -3.03 -27.36
CA ASP A 239 -16.45 -2.72 -26.77
C ASP A 239 -15.46 -3.89 -26.92
N ILE A 240 -15.94 -5.13 -26.70
CA ILE A 240 -15.14 -6.35 -26.85
C ILE A 240 -14.71 -6.53 -28.33
N LYS A 241 -15.62 -6.36 -29.27
CA LYS A 241 -15.29 -6.45 -30.71
C LYS A 241 -14.29 -5.39 -31.17
N ALA A 242 -14.37 -4.18 -30.60
CA ALA A 242 -13.38 -3.12 -30.86
C ALA A 242 -11.98 -3.44 -30.30
N SER A 243 -11.87 -4.35 -29.34
CA SER A 243 -10.64 -4.66 -28.63
C SER A 243 -9.64 -5.56 -29.36
N LYS A 244 -10.00 -6.10 -30.54
CA LYS A 244 -9.20 -7.05 -31.34
C LYS A 244 -8.78 -8.28 -30.50
N LEU A 245 -9.69 -8.84 -29.74
CA LEU A 245 -9.58 -10.15 -29.11
C LEU A 245 -9.98 -11.24 -30.10
N ASN A 246 -9.52 -12.48 -29.86
CA ASN A 246 -10.02 -13.63 -30.63
C ASN A 246 -11.31 -14.16 -29.98
N SER A 247 -12.05 -15.02 -30.70
CA SER A 247 -13.34 -15.56 -30.25
C SER A 247 -13.25 -16.27 -28.90
N SER A 248 -12.21 -17.07 -28.65
CA SER A 248 -12.01 -17.79 -27.40
C SER A 248 -11.80 -16.81 -26.21
N GLN A 249 -11.09 -15.70 -26.44
CA GLN A 249 -10.91 -14.65 -25.42
C GLN A 249 -12.23 -13.89 -25.16
N GLU A 250 -12.99 -13.59 -26.23
CA GLU A 250 -14.32 -12.97 -26.14
C GLU A 250 -15.29 -13.86 -25.34
N ASP A 251 -15.36 -15.15 -25.64
CA ASP A 251 -16.20 -16.12 -24.94
C ASP A 251 -15.81 -16.25 -23.46
N ALA A 252 -14.51 -16.28 -23.15
CA ALA A 252 -14.01 -16.32 -21.79
C ALA A 252 -14.47 -15.10 -20.99
N ILE A 253 -14.34 -13.88 -21.56
CA ILE A 253 -14.77 -12.63 -20.92
C ILE A 253 -16.27 -12.63 -20.71
N MET A 254 -17.05 -12.93 -21.77
CA MET A 254 -18.51 -12.90 -21.71
C MET A 254 -19.05 -13.85 -20.65
N SER A 255 -18.50 -15.06 -20.60
CA SER A 255 -18.92 -16.06 -19.63
C SER A 255 -18.56 -15.67 -18.18
N CYS A 256 -17.42 -14.99 -17.94
CA CYS A 256 -17.07 -14.44 -16.61
C CYS A 256 -18.03 -13.31 -16.21
N ILE A 257 -18.36 -12.41 -17.16
CA ILE A 257 -19.28 -11.29 -16.91
C ILE A 257 -20.71 -11.81 -16.61
N ALA A 258 -21.19 -12.78 -17.36
CA ALA A 258 -22.51 -13.39 -17.11
C ALA A 258 -22.59 -13.97 -15.69
N ARG A 259 -21.54 -14.62 -15.21
CA ARG A 259 -21.46 -15.15 -13.84
C ARG A 259 -21.35 -14.07 -12.77
N SER A 260 -20.68 -12.95 -13.06
CA SER A 260 -20.49 -11.87 -12.07
C SER A 260 -21.80 -11.28 -11.53
N LYS A 261 -22.89 -11.38 -12.29
CA LYS A 261 -24.24 -10.94 -11.91
C LYS A 261 -25.03 -12.00 -11.14
N CYS A 262 -24.56 -13.23 -11.12
CA CYS A 262 -25.28 -14.33 -10.49
C CYS A 262 -25.08 -14.35 -8.97
N ASN A 263 -26.14 -14.11 -8.22
CA ASN A 263 -26.16 -14.22 -6.76
C ASN A 263 -26.65 -15.57 -6.24
N HIS A 264 -27.07 -16.48 -7.13
CA HIS A 264 -27.71 -17.76 -6.79
C HIS A 264 -26.73 -18.93 -6.79
N GLY A 265 -25.65 -18.85 -7.56
CA GLY A 265 -24.68 -19.92 -7.71
C GLY A 265 -23.26 -19.55 -7.32
N LEU A 266 -22.46 -20.59 -7.15
CA LEU A 266 -21.00 -20.51 -7.00
C LEU A 266 -20.37 -20.96 -8.31
N SER A 267 -19.29 -20.32 -8.77
CA SER A 267 -18.56 -20.76 -9.97
C SER A 267 -17.04 -20.65 -9.79
N LEU A 268 -16.35 -21.68 -10.25
CA LEU A 268 -14.93 -21.68 -10.48
C LEU A 268 -14.68 -21.83 -11.98
N LYS A 269 -13.91 -20.93 -12.57
CA LYS A 269 -13.58 -20.93 -13.99
C LYS A 269 -12.09 -20.98 -14.21
N LEU A 270 -11.67 -21.83 -15.14
CA LEU A 270 -10.28 -21.93 -15.56
C LEU A 270 -10.12 -21.26 -16.92
N ILE A 271 -9.15 -20.36 -17.04
CA ILE A 271 -8.71 -19.79 -18.32
C ILE A 271 -7.29 -20.27 -18.56
N TRP A 272 -7.19 -21.27 -19.42
CA TRP A 272 -5.91 -21.83 -19.80
C TRP A 272 -5.36 -21.18 -21.07
N GLY A 273 -4.05 -20.96 -21.11
CA GLY A 273 -3.41 -20.45 -22.31
C GLY A 273 -1.89 -20.44 -22.20
N PRO A 274 -1.19 -20.96 -23.23
CA PRO A 274 0.28 -20.93 -23.32
C PRO A 274 0.87 -19.52 -23.29
N PRO A 275 2.20 -19.38 -23.17
CA PRO A 275 2.88 -18.09 -23.27
C PRO A 275 2.52 -17.35 -24.56
N GLY A 276 2.34 -16.03 -24.47
CA GLY A 276 2.08 -15.20 -25.66
C GLY A 276 0.63 -15.22 -26.18
N THR A 277 -0.27 -16.04 -25.65
CA THR A 277 -1.68 -16.11 -26.09
C THR A 277 -2.53 -14.92 -25.66
N GLY A 278 -1.98 -13.97 -24.90
CA GLY A 278 -2.68 -12.75 -24.50
C GLY A 278 -3.50 -12.86 -23.22
N LYS A 279 -3.23 -13.83 -22.34
CA LYS A 279 -3.90 -13.98 -21.03
C LYS A 279 -4.05 -12.65 -20.29
N THR A 280 -2.95 -11.93 -20.06
CA THR A 280 -2.96 -10.65 -19.34
C THR A 280 -3.78 -9.56 -20.06
N LYS A 281 -3.85 -9.59 -21.40
CA LYS A 281 -4.73 -8.71 -22.18
C LYS A 281 -6.19 -9.04 -21.91
N THR A 282 -6.56 -10.31 -21.97
CA THR A 282 -7.92 -10.81 -21.67
C THR A 282 -8.36 -10.41 -20.26
N ILE A 283 -7.48 -10.60 -19.27
CA ILE A 283 -7.72 -10.18 -17.88
C ILE A 283 -7.99 -8.67 -17.79
N ALA A 284 -7.19 -7.84 -18.45
CA ALA A 284 -7.35 -6.38 -18.38
C ALA A 284 -8.71 -5.93 -18.95
N TYR A 285 -9.17 -6.53 -20.04
CA TYR A 285 -10.51 -6.27 -20.61
C TYR A 285 -11.63 -6.77 -19.70
N LEU A 286 -11.50 -7.97 -19.14
CA LEU A 286 -12.44 -8.50 -18.17
C LEU A 286 -12.57 -7.54 -16.96
N LEU A 287 -11.47 -7.11 -16.39
CA LEU A 287 -11.44 -6.20 -15.24
C LEU A 287 -12.04 -4.83 -15.55
N ASN A 288 -11.80 -4.29 -16.75
CA ASN A 288 -12.43 -3.05 -17.19
C ASN A 288 -13.96 -3.21 -17.24
N SER A 289 -14.45 -4.30 -17.81
CA SER A 289 -15.88 -4.61 -17.87
C SER A 289 -16.49 -4.82 -16.47
N LEU A 290 -15.77 -5.49 -15.55
CA LEU A 290 -16.20 -5.67 -14.16
C LEU A 290 -16.23 -4.33 -13.39
N LEU A 291 -15.29 -3.43 -13.70
CA LEU A 291 -15.29 -2.06 -13.16
C LEU A 291 -16.53 -1.29 -13.63
N ASP A 292 -16.89 -1.39 -14.91
CA ASP A 292 -18.08 -0.77 -15.48
C ASP A 292 -19.37 -1.26 -14.81
N GLN A 293 -19.41 -2.53 -14.49
CA GLN A 293 -20.55 -3.16 -13.84
C GLN A 293 -20.53 -3.07 -12.32
N ARG A 294 -19.54 -2.40 -11.73
CA ARG A 294 -19.38 -2.30 -10.27
C ARG A 294 -19.26 -3.65 -9.57
N CYS A 295 -18.80 -4.68 -10.26
CA CYS A 295 -18.52 -5.97 -9.69
C CYS A 295 -17.24 -5.90 -8.85
N ARG A 296 -17.40 -6.05 -7.54
CA ARG A 296 -16.31 -5.93 -6.60
C ARG A 296 -15.38 -7.13 -6.69
N THR A 297 -14.18 -6.91 -7.21
CA THR A 297 -13.24 -7.95 -7.60
C THR A 297 -11.90 -7.79 -6.90
N VAL A 298 -11.34 -8.91 -6.45
CA VAL A 298 -9.93 -9.02 -6.02
C VAL A 298 -9.14 -9.72 -7.12
N THR A 299 -8.06 -9.11 -7.56
CA THR A 299 -7.11 -9.70 -8.50
C THR A 299 -5.79 -9.95 -7.78
N CYS A 300 -5.31 -11.17 -7.80
CA CYS A 300 -4.04 -11.52 -7.19
C CYS A 300 -3.18 -12.42 -8.10
N ALA A 301 -1.91 -12.51 -7.75
CA ALA A 301 -0.93 -13.36 -8.41
C ALA A 301 0.15 -13.80 -7.41
N PRO A 302 0.97 -14.80 -7.71
CA PRO A 302 2.05 -15.26 -6.85
C PRO A 302 3.10 -14.16 -6.57
N THR A 303 3.39 -13.35 -7.58
CA THR A 303 4.49 -12.36 -7.52
C THR A 303 4.01 -10.92 -7.64
N ASN A 304 4.77 -10.00 -7.04
CA ASN A 304 4.54 -8.56 -7.21
C ASN A 304 4.61 -8.13 -8.69
N LYS A 305 5.50 -8.75 -9.48
CA LYS A 305 5.69 -8.42 -10.90
C LYS A 305 4.43 -8.72 -11.72
N ALA A 306 3.83 -9.88 -11.53
CA ALA A 306 2.59 -10.25 -12.22
C ALA A 306 1.43 -9.32 -11.84
N VAL A 307 1.25 -9.03 -10.54
CA VAL A 307 0.23 -8.08 -10.06
C VAL A 307 0.40 -6.70 -10.70
N ILE A 308 1.64 -6.18 -10.74
CA ILE A 308 1.96 -4.86 -11.32
C ILE A 308 1.63 -4.84 -12.81
N GLU A 309 1.93 -5.90 -13.55
CA GLU A 309 1.67 -5.97 -14.99
C GLU A 309 0.18 -5.86 -15.29
N VAL A 310 -0.66 -6.64 -14.61
CA VAL A 310 -2.13 -6.56 -14.77
C VAL A 310 -2.66 -5.19 -14.36
N ALA A 311 -2.23 -4.67 -13.21
CA ALA A 311 -2.65 -3.36 -12.71
C ALA A 311 -2.27 -2.22 -13.67
N THR A 312 -1.06 -2.27 -14.26
CA THR A 312 -0.58 -1.28 -15.23
C THR A 312 -1.43 -1.28 -16.50
N ARG A 313 -1.72 -2.47 -17.06
CA ARG A 313 -2.55 -2.59 -18.28
C ARG A 313 -3.95 -2.05 -18.06
N LEU A 314 -4.57 -2.41 -16.94
CA LEU A 314 -5.89 -1.89 -16.59
C LEU A 314 -5.87 -0.39 -16.38
N ARG A 315 -4.93 0.13 -15.57
CA ARG A 315 -4.80 1.57 -15.26
C ARG A 315 -4.68 2.39 -16.55
N ASN A 316 -3.87 1.95 -17.51
CA ASN A 316 -3.71 2.64 -18.79
C ASN A 316 -5.01 2.61 -19.60
N SER A 317 -5.67 1.46 -19.71
CA SER A 317 -6.97 1.33 -20.39
C SER A 317 -8.04 2.24 -19.78
N VAL A 318 -8.11 2.32 -18.44
CA VAL A 318 -9.07 3.20 -17.75
C VAL A 318 -8.71 4.67 -17.92
N ALA A 319 -7.42 5.03 -17.88
CA ALA A 319 -6.98 6.43 -18.05
C ALA A 319 -7.34 7.01 -19.41
N ASP A 320 -7.36 6.19 -20.46
CA ASP A 320 -7.67 6.59 -21.82
C ASP A 320 -9.19 6.78 -22.06
N SER A 321 -10.04 6.31 -21.15
CA SER A 321 -11.49 6.46 -21.25
C SER A 321 -11.97 7.88 -20.86
N SER A 322 -13.11 8.31 -21.43
CA SER A 322 -13.68 9.66 -21.21
C SER A 322 -13.95 9.98 -19.72
N ASN A 323 -14.35 8.99 -18.94
CA ASN A 323 -14.61 9.10 -17.50
C ASN A 323 -13.50 8.46 -16.63
N GLY A 324 -12.40 8.01 -17.23
CA GLY A 324 -11.38 7.23 -16.56
C GLY A 324 -10.77 7.93 -15.35
N ARG A 325 -10.54 9.24 -15.45
CA ARG A 325 -10.02 10.06 -14.35
C ARG A 325 -10.85 9.94 -13.07
N TYR A 326 -12.19 9.91 -13.18
CA TYR A 326 -13.10 9.84 -12.04
C TYR A 326 -13.26 8.42 -11.48
N ARG A 327 -12.81 7.41 -12.21
CA ARG A 327 -12.90 5.99 -11.83
C ARG A 327 -11.60 5.44 -11.27
N MET A 328 -10.53 6.22 -11.37
CA MET A 328 -9.21 5.81 -10.89
C MET A 328 -9.23 5.48 -9.39
N GLY A 329 -10.06 6.18 -8.60
CA GLY A 329 -10.27 5.91 -7.18
C GLY A 329 -10.80 4.50 -6.85
N ASP A 330 -11.50 3.86 -7.79
CA ASP A 330 -12.06 2.52 -7.63
C ASP A 330 -11.04 1.40 -7.82
N ILE A 331 -9.81 1.71 -8.28
CA ILE A 331 -8.72 0.76 -8.49
C ILE A 331 -7.69 0.94 -7.39
N VAL A 332 -7.40 -0.08 -6.61
CA VAL A 332 -6.42 -0.03 -5.50
C VAL A 332 -5.40 -1.14 -5.62
N LEU A 333 -4.14 -0.76 -5.75
CA LEU A 333 -2.98 -1.65 -5.66
C LEU A 333 -2.40 -1.58 -4.24
N PHE A 334 -2.21 -2.71 -3.59
CA PHE A 334 -1.65 -2.78 -2.23
C PHE A 334 -0.55 -3.82 -2.12
N GLY A 335 0.47 -3.52 -1.32
CA GLY A 335 1.62 -4.40 -1.14
C GLY A 335 2.71 -3.74 -0.32
N ASN A 336 3.95 -4.16 -0.52
CA ASN A 336 5.12 -3.52 0.05
C ASN A 336 5.73 -2.56 -0.99
N GLU A 337 5.66 -1.24 -0.73
CA GLU A 337 6.14 -0.18 -1.63
C GLU A 337 7.59 -0.41 -2.09
N LYS A 338 8.47 -0.82 -1.16
CA LYS A 338 9.90 -1.04 -1.45
C LYS A 338 10.14 -2.21 -2.41
N ARG A 339 9.30 -3.26 -2.34
CA ARG A 339 9.43 -4.46 -3.17
C ARG A 339 8.74 -4.33 -4.53
N MET A 340 7.73 -3.48 -4.65
CA MET A 340 6.88 -3.41 -5.84
C MET A 340 7.41 -2.49 -6.95
N LYS A 341 8.33 -1.55 -6.66
CA LYS A 341 8.89 -0.58 -7.65
C LYS A 341 7.78 0.09 -8.47
N ILE A 342 6.92 0.85 -7.78
CA ILE A 342 5.63 1.36 -8.29
C ILE A 342 5.71 2.77 -8.92
N ASP A 343 6.84 3.18 -9.47
CA ASP A 343 7.09 4.57 -9.90
C ASP A 343 5.96 5.18 -10.75
N ASP A 344 5.36 4.40 -11.64
CA ASP A 344 4.27 4.84 -12.53
C ASP A 344 2.85 4.51 -11.99
N LEU A 345 2.71 3.85 -10.85
CA LEU A 345 1.43 3.40 -10.28
C LEU A 345 1.07 4.07 -8.96
N GLN A 346 1.71 5.20 -8.63
CA GLN A 346 1.45 5.91 -7.37
C GLN A 346 0.00 6.35 -7.21
N ASP A 347 -0.67 6.67 -8.32
CA ASP A 347 -2.07 7.10 -8.36
C ASP A 347 -3.06 6.01 -7.92
N ILE A 348 -2.72 4.73 -8.07
CA ILE A 348 -3.53 3.59 -7.61
C ILE A 348 -2.96 2.90 -6.38
N PHE A 349 -1.74 3.25 -5.94
CA PHE A 349 -1.08 2.60 -4.81
C PHE A 349 -1.61 3.09 -3.47
N LEU A 350 -2.06 2.14 -2.64
CA LEU A 350 -2.78 2.40 -1.39
C LEU A 350 -2.03 3.31 -0.42
N ASP A 351 -0.75 3.02 -0.16
CA ASP A 351 0.02 3.78 0.84
C ASP A 351 0.26 5.22 0.40
N HIS A 352 0.49 5.44 -0.90
CA HIS A 352 0.57 6.79 -1.47
C HIS A 352 -0.76 7.55 -1.30
N ARG A 353 -1.88 6.90 -1.63
CA ARG A 353 -3.22 7.49 -1.47
C ARG A 353 -3.52 7.87 -0.03
N ILE A 354 -3.18 6.99 0.92
CA ILE A 354 -3.35 7.28 2.34
C ILE A 354 -2.53 8.49 2.75
N LYS A 355 -1.25 8.57 2.34
CA LYS A 355 -0.37 9.72 2.61
C LYS A 355 -0.95 11.03 2.07
N VAL A 356 -1.47 11.02 0.84
CA VAL A 356 -2.10 12.20 0.23
C VAL A 356 -3.41 12.56 0.92
N LEU A 357 -4.28 11.57 1.17
CA LEU A 357 -5.57 11.80 1.82
C LEU A 357 -5.41 12.33 3.25
N GLN A 358 -4.42 11.85 4.01
CA GLN A 358 -4.09 12.41 5.32
C GLN A 358 -3.73 13.91 5.26
N LYS A 359 -3.03 14.36 4.22
CA LYS A 359 -2.74 15.79 4.00
C LYS A 359 -4.00 16.56 3.64
N LEU A 360 -4.86 16.00 2.77
CA LEU A 360 -6.12 16.61 2.36
C LEU A 360 -7.12 16.77 3.51
N LEU A 361 -7.09 15.86 4.48
CA LEU A 361 -8.01 15.85 5.62
C LEU A 361 -7.53 16.68 6.82
N ARG A 362 -6.41 17.38 6.73
CA ARG A 362 -5.96 18.28 7.81
C ARG A 362 -7.00 19.37 8.05
N PRO A 363 -7.35 19.68 9.32
CA PRO A 363 -8.45 20.61 9.62
C PRO A 363 -8.29 22.00 9.01
N THR A 364 -7.10 22.59 9.13
CA THR A 364 -6.83 23.98 8.70
C THR A 364 -6.13 24.06 7.34
N LEU A 365 -5.19 23.16 7.07
CA LEU A 365 -4.34 23.16 5.86
C LEU A 365 -4.84 22.19 4.78
N GLY A 366 -5.88 21.42 5.06
CA GLY A 366 -6.49 20.51 4.11
C GLY A 366 -7.53 21.21 3.21
N TRP A 367 -8.21 20.41 2.40
CA TRP A 367 -9.12 20.93 1.39
C TRP A 367 -10.28 21.75 1.99
N ARG A 368 -10.89 21.32 3.12
CA ARG A 368 -11.99 22.05 3.77
C ARG A 368 -11.54 23.39 4.34
N GLY A 369 -10.40 23.40 5.05
CA GLY A 369 -9.85 24.63 5.61
C GLY A 369 -9.44 25.61 4.52
N THR A 370 -8.83 25.13 3.43
CA THR A 370 -8.46 25.95 2.28
C THR A 370 -9.70 26.51 1.54
N LEU A 371 -10.74 25.68 1.36
CA LEU A 371 -12.01 26.09 0.76
C LEU A 371 -12.67 27.19 1.61
N SER A 372 -12.82 26.99 2.92
CA SER A 372 -13.39 27.99 3.82
C SER A 372 -12.58 29.28 3.84
N SER A 373 -11.24 29.18 3.86
CA SER A 373 -10.37 30.36 3.81
C SER A 373 -10.48 31.13 2.50
N LEU A 374 -10.64 30.43 1.37
CA LEU A 374 -10.84 31.07 0.07
C LEU A 374 -12.22 31.75 -0.02
N ILE A 375 -13.28 31.09 0.42
CA ILE A 375 -14.64 31.67 0.47
C ILE A 375 -14.63 32.93 1.35
N HIS A 376 -14.07 32.85 2.56
CA HIS A 376 -13.99 33.97 3.48
C HIS A 376 -13.19 35.16 2.88
N LEU A 377 -12.05 34.86 2.22
CA LEU A 377 -11.27 35.86 1.52
C LEU A 377 -12.06 36.57 0.38
N LEU A 378 -12.86 35.81 -0.35
CA LEU A 378 -13.70 36.34 -1.42
C LEU A 378 -14.88 37.19 -0.89
N GLU A 379 -15.47 36.81 0.24
CA GLU A 379 -16.60 37.53 0.87
C GLU A 379 -16.14 38.75 1.65
N ASN A 380 -15.11 38.60 2.51
CA ASN A 380 -14.70 39.61 3.49
C ASN A 380 -13.20 39.98 3.36
N PRO A 381 -12.74 40.50 2.22
CA PRO A 381 -11.32 40.76 1.95
C PRO A 381 -10.69 41.79 2.89
N GLN A 382 -11.46 42.85 3.31
CA GLN A 382 -10.98 43.85 4.24
C GLN A 382 -10.76 43.29 5.64
N GLU A 383 -11.67 42.47 6.13
CA GLU A 383 -11.53 41.79 7.43
C GLU A 383 -10.29 40.86 7.45
N CYS A 384 -10.09 40.07 6.39
CA CYS A 384 -8.90 39.22 6.25
C CYS A 384 -7.62 40.05 6.27
N TYR A 385 -7.60 41.23 5.66
CA TYR A 385 -6.44 42.11 5.67
C TYR A 385 -6.20 42.76 7.04
N ALA A 386 -7.26 43.19 7.73
CA ALA A 386 -7.18 43.73 9.09
C ALA A 386 -6.61 42.71 10.07
N MET A 387 -7.05 41.42 9.99
CA MET A 387 -6.49 40.32 10.78
C MET A 387 -5.01 40.08 10.48
N TYR A 388 -4.61 40.21 9.21
CA TYR A 388 -3.19 40.05 8.81
C TYR A 388 -2.32 41.15 9.43
N LEU A 389 -2.80 42.43 9.45
CA LEU A 389 -2.08 43.53 10.07
C LEU A 389 -1.97 43.36 11.58
N ALA A 390 -3.09 43.04 12.26
CA ALA A 390 -3.12 42.81 13.71
C ALA A 390 -2.19 41.69 14.17
N ASN A 391 -2.11 40.58 13.41
CA ASN A 391 -1.19 39.48 13.70
C ASN A 391 0.29 39.88 13.54
N LYS A 392 0.61 40.76 12.58
CA LYS A 392 1.96 41.30 12.43
C LYS A 392 2.34 42.28 13.53
N GLU A 393 1.42 43.13 13.94
CA GLU A 393 1.63 44.03 15.06
C GLU A 393 1.86 43.29 16.37
N SER A 394 1.12 42.20 16.62
CA SER A 394 1.34 41.33 17.80
C SER A 394 2.72 40.67 17.78
N LEU A 395 3.21 40.20 16.64
CA LEU A 395 4.55 39.61 16.51
C LEU A 395 5.66 40.65 16.71
N ILE A 396 5.45 41.88 16.27
CA ILE A 396 6.38 42.99 16.50
C ILE A 396 6.38 43.38 17.98
N ALA A 397 5.20 43.41 18.62
CA ALA A 397 5.04 43.73 20.05
C ALA A 397 5.65 42.66 20.96
N VAL A 398 5.57 41.39 20.61
CA VAL A 398 6.23 40.29 21.36
C VAL A 398 7.74 40.35 21.22
N GLY A 399 8.25 40.59 20.01
CA GLY A 399 9.68 40.77 19.79
C GLY A 399 10.28 41.99 20.54
N CYS A 400 9.49 43.06 20.73
CA CYS A 400 9.91 44.22 21.54
C CYS A 400 9.84 43.99 23.07
N LYS A 401 9.00 43.07 23.55
CA LYS A 401 8.94 42.72 24.98
C LYS A 401 10.08 41.81 25.44
N GLU A 402 10.58 40.93 24.59
CA GLU A 402 11.74 40.10 24.93
C GLU A 402 13.05 40.92 25.01
N GLU A 403 13.15 42.08 24.36
CA GLU A 403 14.30 42.99 24.48
C GLU A 403 14.27 43.84 25.78
N LEU A 404 13.12 43.99 26.43
CA LEU A 404 13.00 44.78 27.66
C LEU A 404 13.19 43.96 28.95
N ASP A 405 13.07 42.63 28.89
CA ASP A 405 13.23 41.75 30.08
C ASP A 405 14.60 41.04 30.14
N GLY A 406 15.49 41.26 29.17
CA GLY A 406 16.84 40.68 29.09
C GLY A 406 17.92 41.33 29.96
N GLY A 407 17.57 42.22 30.89
CA GLY A 407 18.47 43.01 31.72
C GLY A 407 18.67 42.50 33.15
N ARG A 408 18.82 41.20 33.47
CA ARG A 408 19.43 40.71 34.74
C ARG A 408 19.95 39.27 34.66
N LYS A 409 21.28 39.21 34.58
CA LYS A 409 22.23 38.22 35.14
C LYS A 409 21.85 36.73 35.18
N GLY A 410 22.59 35.93 34.43
CA GLY A 410 22.85 34.53 34.72
C GLY A 410 24.07 34.01 33.95
N LYS A 411 25.23 33.94 34.61
CA LYS A 411 26.44 33.24 34.17
C LYS A 411 26.11 31.79 33.86
N CYS A 412 26.46 31.29 32.68
CA CYS A 412 26.79 29.88 32.53
C CYS A 412 27.88 29.69 31.48
N GLU A 413 28.68 28.70 31.73
CA GLU A 413 30.05 28.49 31.27
C GLU A 413 30.19 28.14 29.78
N LYS A 414 31.29 28.61 29.21
CA LYS A 414 31.82 28.25 27.89
C LYS A 414 32.38 26.84 27.93
N MET A 415 31.91 25.97 27.07
CA MET A 415 32.69 24.81 26.61
C MET A 415 33.12 25.00 25.17
N LYS A 416 34.41 25.05 25.00
CA LYS A 416 35.14 25.13 23.73
C LYS A 416 35.08 23.77 23.01
N SER A 417 34.82 23.73 21.74
CA SER A 417 35.32 22.67 20.86
C SER A 417 36.08 23.29 19.68
N GLN A 418 37.32 22.83 19.59
CA GLN A 418 38.32 23.22 18.59
C GLN A 418 37.96 22.68 17.22
N GLY A 419 38.18 23.49 16.19
CA GLY A 419 38.17 23.06 14.81
C GLY A 419 39.51 22.47 14.41
N SER A 420 39.52 21.62 13.41
CA SER A 420 40.69 21.45 12.54
C SER A 420 40.18 21.25 11.10
N GLY A 421 40.64 22.17 10.26
CA GLY A 421 40.44 22.10 8.81
C GLY A 421 41.44 21.16 8.17
N TYR A 422 41.08 20.64 7.02
CA TYR A 422 42.07 20.29 5.98
C TYR A 422 41.53 20.66 4.61
N VAL A 423 42.40 21.39 3.89
CA VAL A 423 42.30 21.79 2.50
C VAL A 423 42.87 20.67 1.62
N GLY A 424 42.22 20.37 0.53
CA GLY A 424 42.78 19.49 -0.50
C GLY A 424 42.19 19.81 -1.88
N LYS A 425 43.03 20.44 -2.71
CA LYS A 425 42.85 20.69 -4.16
C LYS A 425 43.04 19.41 -4.97
N ALA A 426 42.36 19.31 -6.13
CA ALA A 426 42.89 18.96 -7.46
C ALA A 426 41.70 18.78 -8.42
N GLU A 427 41.56 19.52 -9.39
CA GLU A 427 41.86 19.56 -10.83
C GLU A 427 41.52 18.29 -11.64
N GLY A 428 40.76 18.51 -12.74
CA GLY A 428 40.96 17.76 -13.96
C GLY A 428 39.75 17.40 -14.81
N SER A 429 39.39 18.27 -15.77
CA SER A 429 38.98 18.00 -17.18
C SER A 429 38.02 16.81 -17.48
N GLY A 430 36.84 17.05 -18.06
CA GLY A 430 36.67 17.29 -19.46
C GLY A 430 35.69 16.37 -20.16
N LYS A 431 34.77 16.95 -20.84
CA LYS A 431 34.02 16.54 -22.06
C LYS A 431 32.56 16.18 -21.97
N ASN A 432 31.82 17.07 -22.60
CA ASN A 432 30.45 17.06 -23.13
C ASN A 432 29.92 15.72 -23.66
N ARG A 433 28.66 15.43 -23.33
CA ARG A 433 27.68 15.02 -24.34
C ARG A 433 26.24 15.28 -23.84
N GLU A 434 25.59 16.18 -24.54
CA GLU A 434 24.14 16.44 -24.46
C GLU A 434 23.33 15.16 -24.72
N LYS A 435 22.37 14.91 -23.86
CA LYS A 435 21.13 14.19 -24.22
C LYS A 435 20.00 14.77 -23.37
N GLU A 436 19.20 15.60 -24.01
CA GLU A 436 17.87 15.97 -23.54
C GLU A 436 17.05 14.73 -23.25
N LYS A 437 16.54 14.63 -22.04
CA LYS A 437 15.39 13.79 -21.69
C LYS A 437 14.47 14.62 -20.83
N HIS A 438 13.31 14.95 -21.38
CA HIS A 438 12.16 15.48 -20.67
C HIS A 438 11.87 14.62 -19.45
N LYS A 439 12.14 15.14 -18.28
CA LYS A 439 11.61 14.65 -17.01
C LYS A 439 10.56 15.62 -16.51
N ASN A 440 9.31 15.35 -16.80
CA ASN A 440 8.18 15.89 -16.05
C ASN A 440 8.13 15.22 -14.68
N SER A 441 8.90 15.74 -13.74
CA SER A 441 8.82 15.38 -12.34
C SER A 441 7.86 16.35 -11.65
N LEU A 442 6.70 15.87 -11.24
CA LEU A 442 5.79 16.53 -10.32
C LEU A 442 6.49 16.68 -8.94
N ARG A 443 7.32 17.68 -8.80
CA ARG A 443 7.87 18.10 -7.51
C ARG A 443 6.76 18.81 -6.72
N SER A 444 6.45 18.29 -5.54
CA SER A 444 5.70 19.01 -4.51
C SER A 444 6.36 20.36 -4.23
N PRO A 445 5.60 21.46 -4.14
CA PRO A 445 6.20 22.74 -3.78
C PRO A 445 6.72 22.65 -2.34
N LYS A 446 8.03 22.80 -2.18
CA LYS A 446 8.65 23.09 -0.89
C LYS A 446 8.05 24.40 -0.40
N MET A 447 7.65 24.42 0.87
CA MET A 447 7.24 25.62 1.58
C MET A 447 8.46 26.56 1.65
N ASP A 448 8.56 27.49 0.69
CA ASP A 448 9.54 28.57 0.77
C ASP A 448 9.14 29.50 1.90
N GLN A 449 9.96 29.52 2.93
CA GLN A 449 9.95 30.56 3.94
C GLN A 449 10.21 31.91 3.24
N HIS A 450 9.37 32.87 3.51
CA HIS A 450 9.35 34.22 2.98
C HIS A 450 10.74 34.84 2.84
N LYS A 451 11.22 35.01 1.61
CA LYS A 451 12.27 36.00 1.31
C LYS A 451 11.60 37.31 0.93
N GLY A 452 11.60 38.23 1.89
CA GLY A 452 11.34 39.64 1.60
C GLY A 452 12.43 40.19 0.67
N ARG A 453 12.07 41.19 -0.10
CA ARG A 453 12.89 41.93 -1.04
C ARG A 453 14.22 42.34 -0.36
N VAL A 454 15.34 41.89 -0.89
CA VAL A 454 16.67 42.28 -0.45
C VAL A 454 16.91 43.72 -0.88
N VAL A 455 17.19 44.59 0.07
CA VAL A 455 17.76 45.91 -0.12
C VAL A 455 19.20 45.87 0.43
N ASP A 456 20.12 46.51 -0.28
CA ASP A 456 21.57 46.56 -0.16
C ASP A 456 22.12 46.63 1.30
N PRO A 457 23.19 45.91 1.65
CA PRO A 457 23.74 45.88 2.98
C PRO A 457 24.79 46.97 3.22
N SER A 458 24.35 48.18 3.45
CA SER A 458 25.17 49.21 4.07
C SER A 458 24.32 49.97 5.09
N GLU A 459 24.51 49.60 6.32
CA GLU A 459 24.16 50.19 7.62
C GLU A 459 23.44 49.20 8.52
N GLY A 460 23.95 49.02 9.71
CA GLY A 460 23.40 48.13 10.74
C GLY A 460 22.01 48.55 11.21
N GLY A 461 21.01 48.26 10.39
CA GLY A 461 19.58 48.54 10.65
C GLY A 461 18.76 47.26 10.74
N LYS A 462 18.06 47.09 11.84
CA LYS A 462 17.02 46.07 12.07
C LYS A 462 16.11 46.02 10.82
N GLN A 463 16.02 44.85 10.14
CA GLN A 463 15.10 44.65 9.00
C GLN A 463 13.65 44.86 9.47
N ARG A 464 13.07 46.01 9.21
CA ARG A 464 11.64 46.24 9.36
C ARG A 464 10.91 45.48 8.26
N VAL A 465 10.22 44.40 8.59
CA VAL A 465 9.36 43.67 7.66
C VAL A 465 8.15 44.57 7.34
N ILE A 466 8.22 45.27 6.21
CA ILE A 466 7.11 46.13 5.72
C ILE A 466 5.90 45.22 5.44
N PRO A 467 4.71 45.52 5.99
CA PRO A 467 3.50 44.76 5.70
C PRO A 467 3.12 44.90 4.21
N LEU A 468 2.57 43.84 3.63
CA LEU A 468 2.06 43.89 2.26
C LEU A 468 0.94 44.95 2.16
N THR A 469 0.85 45.62 1.03
CA THR A 469 -0.33 46.42 0.70
C THR A 469 -1.57 45.52 0.58
N PHE A 470 -2.75 46.08 0.72
CA PHE A 470 -4.03 45.35 0.57
C PHE A 470 -4.07 44.53 -0.75
N ARG A 471 -3.71 45.19 -1.86
CA ARG A 471 -3.69 44.57 -3.20
C ARG A 471 -2.69 43.39 -3.29
N GLU A 472 -1.51 43.57 -2.76
CA GLU A 472 -0.49 42.50 -2.72
C GLU A 472 -0.92 41.35 -1.84
N PHE A 473 -1.47 41.63 -0.66
CA PHE A 473 -2.00 40.61 0.25
C PHE A 473 -3.10 39.78 -0.41
N ILE A 474 -4.12 40.44 -1.01
CA ILE A 474 -5.20 39.73 -1.69
C ILE A 474 -4.66 38.88 -2.83
N LYS A 475 -3.80 39.42 -3.68
CA LYS A 475 -3.20 38.68 -4.80
C LYS A 475 -2.42 37.46 -4.33
N GLN A 476 -1.63 37.62 -3.28
CA GLN A 476 -0.84 36.51 -2.71
C GLN A 476 -1.73 35.42 -2.12
N LYS A 477 -2.76 35.80 -1.33
CA LYS A 477 -3.68 34.85 -0.68
C LYS A 477 -4.58 34.14 -1.69
N LEU A 478 -5.09 34.83 -2.69
CA LEU A 478 -5.86 34.23 -3.78
C LEU A 478 -5.03 33.18 -4.53
N LYS A 479 -3.80 33.53 -4.88
CA LYS A 479 -2.89 32.60 -5.56
C LYS A 479 -2.58 31.38 -4.68
N LEU A 480 -2.32 31.58 -3.40
CA LEU A 480 -2.01 30.50 -2.46
C LEU A 480 -3.20 29.55 -2.27
N PHE A 481 -4.33 30.07 -1.83
CA PHE A 481 -5.52 29.26 -1.56
C PHE A 481 -6.12 28.69 -2.84
N GLY A 482 -6.17 29.46 -3.92
CA GLY A 482 -6.72 29.02 -5.19
C GLY A 482 -5.91 27.89 -5.81
N ASN A 483 -4.59 28.02 -5.89
CA ASN A 483 -3.73 26.96 -6.43
C ASN A 483 -3.79 25.69 -5.57
N SER A 484 -3.78 25.84 -4.24
CA SER A 484 -3.91 24.71 -3.32
C SER A 484 -5.26 24.01 -3.49
N LEU A 485 -6.35 24.76 -3.56
CA LEU A 485 -7.69 24.18 -3.71
C LEU A 485 -7.84 23.47 -5.07
N MET A 486 -7.34 24.07 -6.15
CA MET A 486 -7.36 23.44 -7.48
C MET A 486 -6.63 22.10 -7.48
N LEU A 487 -5.48 22.01 -6.79
CA LEU A 487 -4.74 20.75 -6.62
C LEU A 487 -5.55 19.74 -5.80
N TYR A 488 -6.13 20.19 -4.67
CA TYR A 488 -6.91 19.32 -3.79
C TYR A 488 -8.16 18.76 -4.48
N ILE A 489 -8.83 19.55 -5.29
CA ILE A 489 -9.98 19.09 -6.09
C ILE A 489 -9.55 17.95 -7.03
N VAL A 490 -8.46 18.11 -7.78
CA VAL A 490 -7.96 17.05 -8.65
C VAL A 490 -7.63 15.79 -7.85
N GLN A 491 -6.93 15.92 -6.72
CA GLN A 491 -6.58 14.80 -5.87
C GLN A 491 -7.83 14.08 -5.30
N LEU A 492 -8.85 14.82 -4.85
CA LEU A 492 -10.10 14.22 -4.38
C LEU A 492 -10.80 13.43 -5.50
N CYS A 493 -10.93 14.03 -6.70
CA CYS A 493 -11.61 13.40 -7.84
C CYS A 493 -10.87 12.17 -8.40
N THR A 494 -9.56 12.07 -8.21
CA THR A 494 -8.76 10.94 -8.73
C THR A 494 -8.50 9.86 -7.69
N LEU A 495 -8.45 10.20 -6.41
CA LEU A 495 -8.07 9.28 -5.35
C LEU A 495 -9.26 8.64 -4.63
N LEU A 496 -10.41 9.33 -4.57
CA LEU A 496 -11.57 8.78 -3.88
C LEU A 496 -12.31 7.78 -4.75
N PRO A 497 -12.72 6.61 -4.18
CA PRO A 497 -13.63 5.70 -4.86
C PRO A 497 -14.96 6.38 -5.21
N THR A 498 -15.59 5.95 -6.29
CA THR A 498 -16.86 6.54 -6.75
C THR A 498 -18.03 6.26 -5.81
N SER A 499 -17.92 5.28 -4.91
CA SER A 499 -18.82 5.09 -3.77
C SER A 499 -18.74 6.22 -2.75
N ALA A 500 -17.63 6.94 -2.72
CA ALA A 500 -17.37 8.05 -1.81
C ALA A 500 -17.56 9.43 -2.47
N LEU A 501 -17.20 9.56 -3.75
CA LEU A 501 -17.40 10.76 -4.56
C LEU A 501 -17.95 10.32 -5.92
N SER A 502 -19.26 10.49 -6.15
CA SER A 502 -19.88 10.06 -7.39
C SER A 502 -19.27 10.77 -8.61
N VAL A 503 -19.45 10.19 -9.80
CA VAL A 503 -18.92 10.79 -11.04
C VAL A 503 -19.52 12.17 -11.29
N GLU A 504 -20.80 12.35 -10.99
CA GLU A 504 -21.52 13.63 -11.11
C GLU A 504 -20.95 14.68 -10.14
N GLN A 505 -20.77 14.31 -8.87
CA GLN A 505 -20.13 15.17 -7.88
C GLN A 505 -18.70 15.54 -8.31
N ALA A 506 -17.92 14.57 -8.80
CA ALA A 506 -16.57 14.84 -9.28
C ALA A 506 -16.55 15.79 -10.49
N LYS A 507 -17.52 15.70 -11.39
CA LYS A 507 -17.68 16.66 -12.50
C LYS A 507 -17.97 18.08 -11.98
N HIS A 508 -18.85 18.24 -10.99
CA HIS A 508 -19.12 19.54 -10.36
C HIS A 508 -17.86 20.11 -9.67
N PHE A 509 -17.08 19.27 -8.98
CA PHE A 509 -15.79 19.71 -8.41
C PHE A 509 -14.82 20.20 -9.48
N MET A 510 -14.74 19.49 -10.62
CA MET A 510 -13.87 19.89 -11.72
C MET A 510 -14.37 21.14 -12.45
N GLU A 511 -15.67 21.33 -12.56
CA GLU A 511 -16.26 22.56 -13.10
C GLU A 511 -15.92 23.78 -12.21
N ALA A 512 -16.11 23.64 -10.89
CA ALA A 512 -15.72 24.68 -9.94
C ALA A 512 -14.22 25.02 -10.04
N ARG A 513 -13.38 24.00 -10.25
CA ARG A 513 -11.94 24.18 -10.49
C ARG A 513 -11.66 24.98 -11.76
N GLU A 514 -12.32 24.69 -12.87
CA GLU A 514 -12.09 25.43 -14.13
C GLU A 514 -12.57 26.89 -14.02
N LYS A 515 -13.72 27.14 -13.38
CA LYS A 515 -14.17 28.50 -13.10
C LYS A 515 -13.19 29.26 -12.20
N LEU A 516 -12.67 28.62 -11.15
CA LEU A 516 -11.65 29.19 -10.28
C LEU A 516 -10.35 29.49 -11.05
N LYS A 517 -9.92 28.59 -11.93
CA LYS A 517 -8.73 28.77 -12.78
C LYS A 517 -8.88 30.00 -13.70
N ILE A 518 -10.03 30.13 -14.36
CA ILE A 518 -10.34 31.30 -15.23
C ILE A 518 -10.34 32.59 -14.40
N PHE A 519 -10.97 32.56 -13.22
CA PHE A 519 -10.99 33.69 -12.30
C PHE A 519 -9.57 34.08 -11.87
N LEU A 520 -8.70 33.13 -11.51
CA LEU A 520 -7.33 33.41 -11.10
C LEU A 520 -6.42 33.88 -12.26
N ALA A 521 -6.71 33.53 -13.50
CA ALA A 521 -5.94 33.95 -14.68
C ALA A 521 -6.22 35.43 -15.05
N ARG A 522 -7.37 35.97 -14.69
CA ARG A 522 -7.71 37.40 -14.88
C ARG A 522 -6.92 38.25 -13.86
N LYS A 523 -6.61 39.51 -14.16
CA LYS A 523 -5.82 40.42 -13.28
C LYS A 523 -6.56 40.76 -11.97
N ASN A 524 -6.66 39.83 -11.06
CA ASN A 524 -7.59 39.79 -9.92
C ASN A 524 -7.26 40.73 -8.76
N GLY A 525 -6.11 41.43 -8.76
CA GLY A 525 -5.87 42.50 -7.77
C GLY A 525 -6.84 43.67 -7.86
N ASP A 526 -7.43 43.89 -9.03
CA ASP A 526 -8.24 45.04 -9.33
C ASP A 526 -9.74 44.83 -8.98
N ALA A 527 -10.17 43.57 -8.80
CA ALA A 527 -11.57 43.24 -8.44
C ALA A 527 -11.98 43.65 -7.02
N PHE A 528 -11.00 43.92 -6.16
CA PHE A 528 -11.20 44.22 -4.74
C PHE A 528 -10.90 45.68 -4.38
N VAL A 529 -10.40 46.45 -5.33
CA VAL A 529 -10.17 47.90 -5.19
C VAL A 529 -11.34 48.63 -5.80
N ALA A 530 -12.06 49.44 -5.00
CA ALA A 530 -13.12 50.28 -5.53
C ALA A 530 -12.54 51.18 -6.63
N PRO A 531 -13.25 51.38 -7.76
CA PRO A 531 -12.79 52.30 -8.80
C PRO A 531 -12.74 53.72 -8.23
N GLU A 532 -11.54 54.25 -8.08
CA GLU A 532 -11.32 55.64 -7.62
C GLU A 532 -11.85 56.69 -8.61
N CYS A 533 -12.38 56.29 -9.73
CA CYS A 533 -12.92 57.17 -10.75
C CYS A 533 -14.27 56.66 -11.28
N GLY A 534 -15.32 57.41 -11.19
CA GLY A 534 -16.73 57.13 -11.44
C GLY A 534 -17.16 56.63 -12.84
N ARG A 535 -16.29 55.88 -13.55
CA ARG A 535 -16.65 55.12 -14.74
C ARG A 535 -16.61 53.63 -14.41
N CYS A 536 -17.79 53.03 -14.19
CA CYS A 536 -17.95 51.57 -14.22
C CYS A 536 -17.46 51.06 -15.58
N SER A 537 -16.22 50.60 -15.68
CA SER A 537 -15.74 49.92 -16.88
C SER A 537 -16.47 48.56 -17.00
N SER A 538 -16.80 48.17 -18.22
CA SER A 538 -17.36 46.83 -18.53
C SER A 538 -16.57 45.71 -17.86
N ASP A 539 -15.26 45.89 -17.70
CA ASP A 539 -14.33 44.96 -17.09
C ASP A 539 -14.57 44.79 -15.58
N ALA A 540 -14.94 45.86 -14.85
CA ALA A 540 -15.23 45.76 -13.40
C ALA A 540 -16.51 44.96 -13.15
N LYS A 541 -17.54 45.11 -13.98
CA LYS A 541 -18.78 44.34 -13.90
C LYS A 541 -18.54 42.89 -14.22
N LEU A 542 -17.83 42.61 -15.31
CA LEU A 542 -17.45 41.23 -15.71
C LEU A 542 -16.63 40.50 -14.64
N LEU A 543 -15.82 41.24 -13.90
CA LEU A 543 -14.99 40.69 -12.82
C LEU A 543 -15.81 40.41 -11.56
N ALA A 544 -16.78 41.28 -11.23
CA ALA A 544 -17.72 41.08 -10.13
C ALA A 544 -18.65 39.87 -10.40
N ASP A 545 -19.17 39.75 -11.62
CA ASP A 545 -19.99 38.63 -12.05
C ASP A 545 -19.19 37.31 -11.96
N SER A 546 -17.94 37.30 -12.42
CA SER A 546 -17.03 36.14 -12.34
C SER A 546 -16.72 35.75 -10.88
N LYS A 547 -16.54 36.72 -9.97
CA LYS A 547 -16.36 36.48 -8.52
C LYS A 547 -17.59 35.80 -7.93
N THR A 548 -18.79 36.32 -8.25
CA THR A 548 -20.06 35.80 -7.74
C THR A 548 -20.29 34.36 -8.22
N GLU A 549 -20.00 34.08 -9.49
CA GLU A 549 -20.13 32.75 -10.07
C GLU A 549 -19.18 31.75 -9.40
N VAL A 550 -17.91 32.12 -9.23
CA VAL A 550 -16.92 31.26 -8.55
C VAL A 550 -17.35 31.00 -7.10
N LEU A 551 -17.76 32.04 -6.38
CA LEU A 551 -18.20 31.92 -4.99
C LEU A 551 -19.41 30.98 -4.86
N HIS A 552 -20.38 31.08 -5.77
CA HIS A 552 -21.53 30.19 -5.83
C HIS A 552 -21.10 28.74 -6.00
N CYS A 553 -20.23 28.43 -6.98
CA CYS A 553 -19.74 27.09 -7.20
C CYS A 553 -18.93 26.55 -6.02
N LEU A 554 -18.07 27.38 -5.40
CA LEU A 554 -17.27 26.97 -4.24
C LEU A 554 -18.13 26.60 -3.03
N LYS A 555 -19.24 27.36 -2.79
CA LYS A 555 -20.19 27.07 -1.70
C LYS A 555 -20.94 25.75 -1.88
N GLN A 556 -21.08 25.27 -3.11
CA GLN A 556 -21.74 24.01 -3.42
C GLN A 556 -20.82 22.79 -3.23
N LEU A 557 -19.50 23.01 -3.05
CA LEU A 557 -18.54 21.91 -2.85
C LEU A 557 -18.67 21.34 -1.43
N HIS A 558 -19.27 20.18 -1.32
CA HIS A 558 -19.37 19.43 -0.07
C HIS A 558 -19.12 17.93 -0.28
N LEU A 559 -18.66 17.29 0.76
CA LEU A 559 -18.48 15.83 0.83
C LEU A 559 -19.12 15.36 2.14
N ASP A 560 -20.16 14.56 2.04
CA ASP A 560 -20.95 14.06 3.20
C ASP A 560 -20.31 12.85 3.90
N ILE A 561 -19.02 12.58 3.62
CA ILE A 561 -18.31 11.43 4.14
C ILE A 561 -17.57 11.80 5.42
N LYS A 562 -17.78 10.99 6.45
CA LYS A 562 -16.95 10.99 7.66
C LYS A 562 -15.76 10.05 7.44
N PHE A 563 -14.61 10.61 7.10
CA PHE A 563 -13.40 9.82 6.96
C PHE A 563 -12.92 9.29 8.31
N PRO A 564 -12.52 8.01 8.38
CA PRO A 564 -11.93 7.46 9.60
C PRO A 564 -10.57 8.10 9.89
N ARG A 565 -10.20 8.13 11.18
CA ARG A 565 -8.92 8.72 11.62
C ARG A 565 -7.80 7.69 11.53
N GLY A 566 -6.58 8.17 11.25
CA GLY A 566 -5.36 7.38 11.23
C GLY A 566 -5.21 6.48 9.99
N ARG A 567 -3.98 5.97 9.80
CA ARG A 567 -3.64 5.12 8.65
C ARG A 567 -4.47 3.82 8.57
N PRO A 568 -4.67 3.05 9.67
CA PRO A 568 -5.46 1.82 9.61
C PRO A 568 -6.93 2.06 9.20
N GLY A 569 -7.53 3.15 9.70
CA GLY A 569 -8.89 3.53 9.33
C GLY A 569 -9.02 3.88 7.86
N LEU A 570 -8.09 4.67 7.31
CA LEU A 570 -8.08 5.03 5.89
C LEU A 570 -7.78 3.82 4.99
N GLN A 571 -6.90 2.92 5.41
CA GLN A 571 -6.67 1.66 4.71
C GLN A 571 -7.96 0.84 4.61
N LYS A 572 -8.65 0.67 5.73
CA LYS A 572 -9.95 -0.02 5.76
C LYS A 572 -10.99 0.67 4.88
N PHE A 573 -11.04 2.00 4.90
CA PHE A 573 -11.92 2.79 4.03
C PHE A 573 -11.71 2.46 2.54
N TYR A 574 -10.46 2.42 2.06
CA TYR A 574 -10.17 2.04 0.67
C TYR A 574 -10.54 0.59 0.39
N PHE A 575 -10.22 -0.33 1.30
CA PHE A 575 -10.56 -1.75 1.14
C PHE A 575 -12.07 -2.01 1.10
N GLU A 576 -12.88 -1.20 1.76
CA GLU A 576 -14.34 -1.35 1.77
C GLU A 576 -15.05 -0.63 0.62
N ASN A 577 -14.42 0.38 0.01
CA ASN A 577 -15.07 1.26 -0.96
C ASN A 577 -14.54 1.12 -2.40
N ALA A 578 -13.35 0.60 -2.61
CA ALA A 578 -12.82 0.37 -3.96
C ALA A 578 -13.52 -0.82 -4.64
N CYS A 579 -13.65 -0.74 -5.96
CA CYS A 579 -14.24 -1.79 -6.78
C CYS A 579 -13.25 -2.89 -7.12
N LEU A 580 -12.03 -2.53 -7.57
CA LEU A 580 -10.99 -3.46 -7.96
C LEU A 580 -9.79 -3.35 -7.01
N LEU A 581 -9.41 -4.48 -6.43
CA LEU A 581 -8.33 -4.60 -5.45
C LEU A 581 -7.23 -5.52 -6.00
N PHE A 582 -5.98 -5.03 -6.01
CA PHE A 582 -4.82 -5.74 -6.55
C PHE A 582 -3.77 -5.99 -5.47
N GLY A 583 -3.31 -7.24 -5.34
CA GLY A 583 -2.25 -7.61 -4.41
C GLY A 583 -1.71 -9.00 -4.69
N THR A 584 -0.65 -9.43 -4.02
CA THR A 584 -0.21 -10.83 -4.09
C THR A 584 -1.22 -11.75 -3.40
N ALA A 585 -1.25 -13.04 -3.74
CA ALA A 585 -2.13 -14.02 -3.13
C ALA A 585 -2.05 -13.98 -1.60
N SER A 586 -0.88 -14.10 -1.01
CA SER A 586 -0.70 -13.95 0.44
C SER A 586 -1.05 -12.55 0.95
N GLY A 587 -0.89 -11.50 0.13
CA GLY A 587 -1.24 -10.13 0.46
C GLY A 587 -2.73 -9.92 0.70
N THR A 588 -3.60 -10.73 0.09
CA THR A 588 -5.07 -10.67 0.24
C THR A 588 -5.55 -10.97 1.66
N ASP A 589 -4.72 -11.55 2.52
CA ASP A 589 -5.01 -11.71 3.95
C ASP A 589 -5.44 -10.40 4.63
N LYS A 590 -4.95 -9.24 4.17
CA LYS A 590 -5.37 -7.91 4.65
C LYS A 590 -6.86 -7.63 4.43
N LEU A 591 -7.52 -8.37 3.54
CA LEU A 591 -8.93 -8.22 3.19
C LEU A 591 -9.85 -9.18 3.97
N ARG A 592 -9.30 -10.08 4.78
CA ARG A 592 -10.09 -11.10 5.53
C ARG A 592 -11.20 -10.51 6.40
N ASN A 593 -10.97 -9.33 6.98
CA ASN A 593 -11.88 -8.71 7.97
C ASN A 593 -12.64 -7.49 7.41
N ILE A 594 -12.77 -7.35 6.09
CA ILE A 594 -13.60 -6.31 5.48
C ILE A 594 -15.08 -6.68 5.61
N LYS A 595 -15.95 -5.65 5.73
CA LYS A 595 -17.40 -5.85 5.85
C LYS A 595 -18.09 -5.97 4.50
N THR A 596 -17.57 -5.26 3.50
CA THR A 596 -18.14 -5.24 2.15
C THR A 596 -17.72 -6.51 1.41
N PRO A 597 -18.66 -7.34 0.95
CA PRO A 597 -18.34 -8.63 0.32
C PRO A 597 -17.55 -8.47 -0.98
N ILE A 598 -16.69 -9.43 -1.26
CA ILE A 598 -16.01 -9.61 -2.54
C ILE A 598 -16.87 -10.56 -3.38
N GLN A 599 -17.23 -10.13 -4.58
CA GLN A 599 -18.09 -10.94 -5.47
C GLN A 599 -17.27 -11.89 -6.33
N MET A 600 -16.10 -11.44 -6.80
CA MET A 600 -15.24 -12.19 -7.70
C MET A 600 -13.77 -12.15 -7.26
N LEU A 601 -13.11 -13.28 -7.41
CA LEU A 601 -11.66 -13.45 -7.28
C LEU A 601 -11.08 -13.77 -8.65
N LEU A 602 -9.96 -13.14 -9.00
CA LEU A 602 -9.17 -13.48 -10.18
C LEU A 602 -7.74 -13.77 -9.71
N ILE A 603 -7.22 -14.96 -10.06
CA ILE A 603 -5.85 -15.35 -9.79
C ILE A 603 -5.12 -15.45 -11.12
N ASP A 604 -4.17 -14.55 -11.38
CA ASP A 604 -3.28 -14.62 -12.54
C ASP A 604 -2.05 -15.45 -12.21
N GLU A 605 -1.49 -16.13 -13.21
CA GLU A 605 -0.38 -17.09 -13.06
C GLU A 605 -0.67 -18.15 -11.99
N ALA A 606 -1.91 -18.68 -12.00
CA ALA A 606 -2.39 -19.61 -10.98
C ALA A 606 -1.55 -20.90 -10.89
N GLY A 607 -0.99 -21.38 -12.03
CA GLY A 607 -0.10 -22.55 -12.04
C GLY A 607 1.23 -22.36 -11.29
N GLN A 608 1.62 -21.11 -11.00
CA GLN A 608 2.84 -20.82 -10.21
C GLN A 608 2.55 -20.60 -8.72
N LEU A 609 1.29 -20.68 -8.31
CA LEU A 609 0.88 -20.43 -6.93
C LEU A 609 0.85 -21.76 -6.16
N LYS A 610 1.50 -21.80 -5.00
CA LYS A 610 1.34 -22.93 -4.07
C LYS A 610 -0.14 -23.09 -3.72
N GLU A 611 -0.68 -24.30 -3.82
CA GLU A 611 -2.09 -24.56 -3.57
C GLU A 611 -2.50 -24.13 -2.15
N CYS A 612 -1.66 -24.40 -1.15
CA CYS A 612 -1.89 -23.92 0.23
C CYS A 612 -1.95 -22.39 0.33
N GLU A 613 -1.24 -21.63 -0.51
CA GLU A 613 -1.32 -20.16 -0.54
C GLU A 613 -2.62 -19.67 -1.18
N SER A 614 -3.17 -20.41 -2.14
CA SER A 614 -4.47 -20.08 -2.77
C SER A 614 -5.62 -20.11 -1.77
N THR A 615 -5.49 -20.85 -0.66
CA THR A 615 -6.49 -20.90 0.41
C THR A 615 -6.74 -19.52 1.06
N ILE A 616 -5.77 -18.59 0.99
CA ILE A 616 -5.92 -17.23 1.53
C ILE A 616 -6.98 -16.44 0.75
N PRO A 617 -6.84 -16.22 -0.57
CA PRO A 617 -7.83 -15.48 -1.33
C PRO A 617 -9.17 -16.22 -1.49
N LEU A 618 -9.20 -17.55 -1.46
CA LEU A 618 -10.43 -18.34 -1.55
C LEU A 618 -11.33 -18.23 -0.30
N GLN A 619 -10.83 -17.68 0.81
CA GLN A 619 -11.58 -17.40 2.03
C GLN A 619 -12.04 -15.95 2.17
N LEU A 620 -11.96 -15.15 1.11
CA LEU A 620 -12.42 -13.76 1.14
C LEU A 620 -13.92 -13.66 1.42
N PRO A 621 -14.35 -12.68 2.25
CA PRO A 621 -15.74 -12.59 2.68
C PRO A 621 -16.69 -12.31 1.51
N GLY A 622 -17.72 -13.14 1.38
CA GLY A 622 -18.76 -13.01 0.36
C GLY A 622 -18.39 -13.55 -1.02
N LEU A 623 -17.22 -14.18 -1.16
CA LEU A 623 -16.74 -14.72 -2.42
C LEU A 623 -17.67 -15.78 -3.00
N ARG A 624 -18.10 -15.59 -4.24
CA ARG A 624 -18.99 -16.48 -4.98
C ARG A 624 -18.38 -17.02 -6.27
N HIS A 625 -17.54 -16.24 -6.93
CA HIS A 625 -16.99 -16.57 -8.23
C HIS A 625 -15.48 -16.44 -8.20
N ALA A 626 -14.78 -17.43 -8.73
CA ALA A 626 -13.35 -17.38 -8.90
C ALA A 626 -12.96 -17.71 -10.35
N VAL A 627 -11.96 -17.01 -10.86
CA VAL A 627 -11.36 -17.21 -12.17
C VAL A 627 -9.87 -17.46 -11.95
N LEU A 628 -9.40 -18.64 -12.30
CA LEU A 628 -7.99 -19.00 -12.28
C LEU A 628 -7.45 -18.90 -13.70
N VAL A 629 -6.40 -18.13 -13.90
CA VAL A 629 -5.76 -17.92 -15.20
C VAL A 629 -4.32 -18.39 -15.12
N GLY A 630 -3.90 -19.26 -16.02
CA GLY A 630 -2.55 -19.79 -15.97
C GLY A 630 -2.25 -20.81 -17.06
N ASP A 631 -1.17 -21.50 -16.85
CA ASP A 631 -0.70 -22.61 -17.65
C ASP A 631 0.14 -23.51 -16.75
N GLU A 632 -0.35 -24.69 -16.48
CA GLU A 632 0.31 -25.71 -15.63
C GLU A 632 1.57 -26.30 -16.28
N ASN A 633 1.74 -26.13 -17.58
CA ASN A 633 2.94 -26.58 -18.31
C ASN A 633 4.09 -25.54 -18.28
N GLN A 634 3.90 -24.40 -17.60
CA GLN A 634 4.97 -23.42 -17.35
C GLN A 634 5.69 -23.70 -16.03
N LEU A 635 6.29 -22.64 -15.45
CA LEU A 635 7.01 -22.75 -14.19
C LEU A 635 6.05 -23.15 -13.07
N ASN A 636 6.41 -24.20 -12.35
CA ASN A 636 5.71 -24.63 -11.15
C ASN A 636 5.97 -23.68 -9.98
N ALA A 637 5.18 -23.81 -8.93
CA ALA A 637 5.42 -23.12 -7.67
C ALA A 637 6.83 -23.45 -7.14
N MET A 638 7.54 -22.44 -6.64
CA MET A 638 8.86 -22.66 -6.04
C MET A 638 8.71 -23.33 -4.68
N VAL A 639 9.26 -24.53 -4.53
CA VAL A 639 9.26 -25.34 -3.30
C VAL A 639 10.70 -25.63 -2.93
N SER A 640 11.07 -25.35 -1.67
CA SER A 640 12.43 -25.55 -1.14
C SER A 640 12.67 -26.95 -0.58
N SER A 641 11.61 -27.61 -0.11
CA SER A 641 11.69 -28.95 0.46
C SER A 641 11.65 -30.03 -0.63
N GLU A 642 12.68 -30.85 -0.71
CA GLU A 642 12.71 -32.02 -1.59
C GLU A 642 11.56 -33.00 -1.30
N VAL A 643 11.18 -33.14 -0.03
CA VAL A 643 10.06 -34.01 0.40
C VAL A 643 8.74 -33.50 -0.19
N CYS A 644 8.54 -32.16 -0.22
CA CYS A 644 7.33 -31.56 -0.75
C CYS A 644 7.30 -31.55 -2.31
N VAL A 645 8.46 -31.56 -2.97
CA VAL A 645 8.57 -31.62 -4.44
C VAL A 645 8.22 -33.01 -4.96
N LEU A 646 8.76 -34.05 -4.32
CA LEU A 646 8.60 -35.44 -4.78
C LEU A 646 7.16 -35.92 -4.83
N ASP A 647 6.31 -35.40 -3.97
CA ASP A 647 4.92 -35.83 -3.80
C ASP A 647 3.89 -34.76 -4.21
N ASN A 648 4.30 -33.69 -4.92
CA ASN A 648 3.44 -32.56 -5.38
C ASN A 648 2.57 -31.93 -4.29
N PHE A 649 3.08 -31.82 -3.04
CA PHE A 649 2.29 -31.40 -1.88
C PHE A 649 1.89 -29.95 -1.85
N LEU A 650 2.51 -29.09 -2.62
CA LEU A 650 2.29 -27.65 -2.56
C LEU A 650 1.97 -27.02 -3.93
N CYS A 651 1.97 -27.83 -4.97
CA CYS A 651 1.74 -27.40 -6.37
C CYS A 651 0.32 -27.66 -6.84
#